data_79ac37f00dba6439ab6e4f46309d7221
#
_entry.id   79ac37f00dba6439ab6e4f46309d7221
#
_cell.length_a   1.000
_cell.length_b   1.000
_cell.length_c   1.000
_cell.angle_alpha   90.00
_cell.angle_beta   90.00
_cell.angle_gamma   90.00
#
_symmetry.space_group_name_H-M   'P 1'
#
loop_
_entity.id
_entity.type
_entity.pdbx_description
1 polymer ?
#
loop_
_entity_poly.entity_id
_entity_poly.type
_entity_poly.pdbx_seq_one_letter_code
_entity_poly.pdbx_strand_id
1 'polypeptide(L)'
;MVFDLIRKFVGTRNDREIKRIQSYVDAVNALEDEIKTLSDDQLIAKTSDFKGRLANGSTLNEILPEAFAVVREASMRVLGMRHFDVQIIGGVVLHEGKIAEMKTGEGKTLMATLPVYLNALTGKGVHVVTVNDYLATRDSEWMGKVYKFLGLSVGMIYHDIPEDERKAAYSADVLYGTNNEFGFDFLRDNMKFSNDQMVQRELNFSIVDEVDSILIDEARTPLIISGQAEESTDKYYQVNQLIPQLKKEQHYLVDEKAKSAALTDEGIVLMEKLLNIENLYDPANIETLHCLNQAVKAHGLFKNEVDYVVKDGEVVIIDEFTGRMMSGRRYSDGLHQALEAKEGVKIENENQTLASITFQNYFRMYNKLGGMTGTADTEAEEFSSIYKLEVIVVPTNQPMIREDCPDVIFRTEKEKFDAAIEEIKELNEIKRPVLVGTISIERSELLSKKLKKAGIKHSVLNAKHHEQEAEIISQAGQPGAVTIATNMAGRGTDIVLGEGIPELGGLHILGTERHESRRIDNQLRGRSGRQGDKGSSRFYLSLEDDLLRIFGSDKISPLMARLGMEDGQPIEHTMVSKAVANAQKKVEAHNFDIRKHLLEYDDVMNRQREVLYALRREIINTENGKEILLDMADEVIDDALADIADEKIYPEEWDIESLNELLERQFAVHIEKPNDNDLLLQGSTKLELEHCNREKLHGAVMVAVTRAYEAKEVGVNTDFMRHVEKVIMLQVLDALWKDHLLGMDHLKEGIGLRGYAQKNPLTEYKKEGFDLFSNMMARIKEESTEYLFKVQVNNEVEMADEFVSKPQNVVEHRGNTNTLEKPVTIRRDEDKVGRNDPCPCGSSKKYKKCHGK
;
A
#
# COMPACT_ATOMS: atom_id res chain seq x y z
N MET A 1 3.88 42.28 9.27
CA MET A 1 2.99 43.47 9.48
C MET A 1 2.27 43.90 8.21
N VAL A 2 2.93 44.29 7.08
CA VAL A 2 2.21 44.64 5.83
C VAL A 2 1.51 43.43 5.20
N PHE A 3 2.15 42.26 5.16
CA PHE A 3 1.54 41.04 4.70
C PHE A 3 0.36 40.57 5.57
N ASP A 4 0.42 40.77 6.88
CA ASP A 4 -0.68 40.42 7.78
C ASP A 4 -1.89 41.33 7.62
N LEU A 5 -1.67 42.62 7.31
CA LEU A 5 -2.73 43.54 6.99
C LEU A 5 -3.41 43.24 5.64
N ILE A 6 -2.63 42.87 4.59
CA ILE A 6 -3.17 42.43 3.30
C ILE A 6 -3.99 41.16 3.48
N ARG A 7 -3.49 40.18 4.29
CA ARG A 7 -4.16 38.92 4.60
C ARG A 7 -5.51 39.12 5.30
N LYS A 8 -5.64 40.17 6.17
CA LYS A 8 -6.90 40.51 6.81
C LYS A 8 -7.93 41.13 5.85
N PHE A 9 -7.51 41.81 4.76
CA PHE A 9 -8.41 42.44 3.80
C PHE A 9 -8.78 41.55 2.61
N VAL A 10 -7.85 40.69 2.15
CA VAL A 10 -8.05 39.87 0.94
C VAL A 10 -8.49 38.44 1.30
N GLY A 11 -8.36 38.02 2.55
CA GLY A 11 -8.59 36.65 3.01
C GLY A 11 -7.49 35.67 2.53
N THR A 12 -7.44 34.51 3.15
CA THR A 12 -6.60 33.38 2.68
C THR A 12 -7.19 32.77 1.41
N ARG A 13 -6.44 31.89 0.73
CA ARG A 13 -6.98 31.08 -0.36
C ARG A 13 -8.18 30.26 0.12
N ASN A 14 -8.06 29.67 1.32
CA ASN A 14 -9.13 28.90 1.95
C ASN A 14 -10.39 29.73 2.15
N ASP A 15 -10.28 30.98 2.67
CA ASP A 15 -11.42 31.85 2.89
C ASP A 15 -12.16 32.21 1.58
N ARG A 16 -11.40 32.36 0.49
CA ARG A 16 -11.99 32.65 -0.84
C ARG A 16 -12.74 31.42 -1.39
N GLU A 17 -12.19 30.21 -1.21
CA GLU A 17 -12.86 28.97 -1.62
C GLU A 17 -14.13 28.73 -0.79
N ILE A 18 -14.08 28.89 0.52
CA ILE A 18 -15.27 28.80 1.39
C ILE A 18 -16.34 29.80 0.94
N LYS A 19 -15.93 31.04 0.64
CA LYS A 19 -16.87 32.06 0.16
C LYS A 19 -17.47 31.72 -1.22
N ARG A 20 -16.70 31.10 -2.11
CA ARG A 20 -17.20 30.61 -3.40
C ARG A 20 -18.24 29.51 -3.21
N ILE A 21 -17.95 28.57 -2.31
CA ILE A 21 -18.81 27.40 -2.03
C ILE A 21 -20.11 27.86 -1.31
N GLN A 22 -20.09 28.99 -0.59
CA GLN A 22 -21.27 29.51 0.11
C GLN A 22 -22.48 29.68 -0.81
N SER A 23 -22.28 30.01 -2.09
CA SER A 23 -23.36 30.11 -3.06
C SER A 23 -24.12 28.80 -3.28
N TYR A 24 -23.43 27.65 -3.19
CA TYR A 24 -24.07 26.35 -3.24
C TYR A 24 -24.86 26.06 -1.97
N VAL A 25 -24.33 26.41 -0.81
CA VAL A 25 -25.04 26.27 0.48
C VAL A 25 -26.33 27.06 0.46
N ASP A 26 -26.27 28.33 0.00
CA ASP A 26 -27.44 29.19 -0.10
C ASP A 26 -28.50 28.62 -1.07
N ALA A 27 -28.06 28.04 -2.20
CA ALA A 27 -28.95 27.37 -3.16
C ALA A 27 -29.59 26.08 -2.59
N VAL A 28 -28.84 25.26 -1.84
CA VAL A 28 -29.38 24.07 -1.16
C VAL A 28 -30.40 24.49 -0.08
N ASN A 29 -30.11 25.53 0.70
CA ASN A 29 -31.01 26.03 1.73
C ASN A 29 -32.29 26.60 1.13
N ALA A 30 -32.23 27.27 -0.03
CA ALA A 30 -33.42 27.79 -0.70
C ALA A 30 -34.38 26.71 -1.18
N LEU A 31 -33.89 25.50 -1.47
CA LEU A 31 -34.70 24.35 -1.92
C LEU A 31 -35.28 23.53 -0.75
N GLU A 32 -34.83 23.77 0.49
CA GLU A 32 -35.16 22.91 1.63
C GLU A 32 -36.67 22.80 1.88
N ASP A 33 -37.41 23.94 1.86
CA ASP A 33 -38.84 23.97 2.14
C ASP A 33 -39.64 23.28 1.03
N GLU A 34 -39.24 23.39 -0.23
CA GLU A 34 -39.86 22.72 -1.35
C GLU A 34 -39.68 21.21 -1.22
N ILE A 35 -38.45 20.74 -0.99
CA ILE A 35 -38.12 19.31 -0.91
C ILE A 35 -38.80 18.64 0.29
N LYS A 36 -38.95 19.31 1.42
CA LYS A 36 -39.70 18.80 2.58
C LYS A 36 -41.17 18.49 2.30
N THR A 37 -41.79 19.14 1.32
CA THR A 37 -43.20 18.88 0.95
C THR A 37 -43.39 17.63 0.11
N LEU A 38 -42.35 17.07 -0.46
CA LEU A 38 -42.39 15.87 -1.30
C LEU A 38 -42.72 14.63 -0.48
N SER A 39 -43.57 13.73 -1.03
CA SER A 39 -43.77 12.39 -0.47
C SER A 39 -42.50 11.54 -0.66
N ASP A 40 -42.39 10.42 0.06
CA ASP A 40 -41.24 9.48 -0.08
C ASP A 40 -41.10 8.99 -1.52
N ASP A 41 -42.23 8.62 -2.19
CA ASP A 41 -42.21 8.20 -3.60
C ASP A 41 -41.72 9.31 -4.54
N GLN A 42 -42.09 10.57 -4.28
CA GLN A 42 -41.65 11.71 -5.06
C GLN A 42 -40.14 11.99 -4.84
N LEU A 43 -39.69 11.81 -3.60
CA LEU A 43 -38.27 11.97 -3.28
C LEU A 43 -37.41 10.90 -3.94
N ILE A 44 -37.84 9.64 -3.92
CA ILE A 44 -37.20 8.52 -4.64
C ILE A 44 -37.22 8.77 -6.16
N ALA A 45 -38.32 9.26 -6.72
CA ALA A 45 -38.43 9.55 -8.14
C ALA A 45 -37.43 10.61 -8.63
N LYS A 46 -36.94 11.52 -7.75
CA LYS A 46 -35.89 12.50 -8.08
C LYS A 46 -34.61 11.83 -8.56
N THR A 47 -34.25 10.65 -8.05
CA THR A 47 -33.08 9.90 -8.52
C THR A 47 -33.19 9.53 -10.00
N SER A 48 -34.35 9.08 -10.44
CA SER A 48 -34.60 8.77 -11.86
C SER A 48 -34.61 10.05 -12.72
N ASP A 49 -35.17 11.16 -12.21
CA ASP A 49 -35.14 12.45 -12.89
C ASP A 49 -33.71 12.93 -13.09
N PHE A 50 -32.86 12.89 -12.05
CA PHE A 50 -31.45 13.28 -12.14
C PHE A 50 -30.68 12.43 -13.15
N LYS A 51 -30.86 11.09 -13.12
CA LYS A 51 -30.25 10.19 -14.10
C LYS A 51 -30.68 10.56 -15.52
N GLY A 52 -31.98 10.88 -15.70
CA GLY A 52 -32.53 11.34 -17.00
C GLY A 52 -31.92 12.67 -17.46
N ARG A 53 -31.77 13.64 -16.57
CA ARG A 53 -31.13 14.94 -16.90
C ARG A 53 -29.66 14.79 -17.26
N LEU A 54 -28.92 13.93 -16.55
CA LEU A 54 -27.54 13.60 -16.89
C LEU A 54 -27.42 12.95 -18.27
N ALA A 55 -28.33 12.01 -18.60
CA ALA A 55 -28.38 11.38 -19.92
C ALA A 55 -28.69 12.38 -21.04
N ASN A 56 -29.43 13.46 -20.72
CA ASN A 56 -29.73 14.55 -21.64
C ASN A 56 -28.68 15.67 -21.68
N GLY A 57 -27.52 15.47 -21.03
CA GLY A 57 -26.35 16.36 -21.12
C GLY A 57 -26.22 17.40 -20.02
N SER A 58 -27.04 17.38 -18.95
CA SER A 58 -26.81 18.20 -17.77
C SER A 58 -25.54 17.75 -17.04
N THR A 59 -24.85 18.68 -16.41
CA THR A 59 -23.65 18.40 -15.62
C THR A 59 -23.99 18.07 -14.18
N LEU A 60 -23.11 17.34 -13.46
CA LEU A 60 -23.25 17.10 -12.02
C LEU A 60 -23.35 18.38 -11.21
N ASN A 61 -22.61 19.45 -11.61
CA ASN A 61 -22.63 20.75 -10.93
C ASN A 61 -23.99 21.47 -11.04
N GLU A 62 -24.70 21.30 -12.16
CA GLU A 62 -26.03 21.91 -12.34
C GLU A 62 -27.09 21.24 -11.45
N ILE A 63 -27.00 19.95 -11.23
CA ILE A 63 -27.94 19.21 -10.37
C ILE A 63 -27.55 19.18 -8.89
N LEU A 64 -26.30 19.56 -8.56
CA LEU A 64 -25.73 19.47 -7.21
C LEU A 64 -26.62 20.10 -6.13
N PRO A 65 -27.12 21.33 -6.25
CA PRO A 65 -27.91 21.94 -5.18
C PRO A 65 -29.20 21.15 -4.89
N GLU A 66 -29.88 20.69 -5.93
CA GLU A 66 -31.13 19.93 -5.80
C GLU A 66 -30.84 18.52 -5.25
N ALA A 67 -29.79 17.84 -5.73
CA ALA A 67 -29.38 16.52 -5.25
C ALA A 67 -28.98 16.58 -3.76
N PHE A 68 -28.23 17.59 -3.33
CA PHE A 68 -27.85 17.74 -1.93
C PHE A 68 -29.06 18.05 -1.03
N ALA A 69 -30.02 18.84 -1.50
CA ALA A 69 -31.27 19.06 -0.77
C ALA A 69 -32.08 17.77 -0.61
N VAL A 70 -32.16 16.92 -1.66
CA VAL A 70 -32.79 15.59 -1.61
C VAL A 70 -32.11 14.67 -0.60
N VAL A 71 -30.77 14.58 -0.60
CA VAL A 71 -30.03 13.76 0.37
C VAL A 71 -30.20 14.27 1.80
N ARG A 72 -30.21 15.59 2.00
CA ARG A 72 -30.46 16.23 3.32
C ARG A 72 -31.81 15.82 3.88
N GLU A 73 -32.88 15.86 3.08
CA GLU A 73 -34.21 15.47 3.50
C GLU A 73 -34.29 13.96 3.72
N ALA A 74 -33.75 13.14 2.80
CA ALA A 74 -33.71 11.69 2.96
C ALA A 74 -32.99 11.27 4.25
N SER A 75 -31.86 11.91 4.56
CA SER A 75 -31.11 11.69 5.80
C SER A 75 -31.94 12.04 7.04
N MET A 76 -32.69 13.15 6.98
CA MET A 76 -33.58 13.54 8.09
C MET A 76 -34.69 12.51 8.30
N ARG A 77 -35.30 11.99 7.22
CA ARG A 77 -36.39 11.00 7.32
C ARG A 77 -35.89 9.64 7.81
N VAL A 78 -34.74 9.18 7.31
CA VAL A 78 -34.26 7.82 7.55
C VAL A 78 -33.40 7.70 8.81
N LEU A 79 -32.58 8.71 9.09
CA LEU A 79 -31.61 8.71 10.19
C LEU A 79 -31.96 9.68 11.32
N GLY A 80 -32.90 10.61 11.09
CA GLY A 80 -33.17 11.71 12.02
C GLY A 80 -32.05 12.79 12.05
N MET A 81 -31.18 12.80 11.03
CA MET A 81 -29.99 13.68 10.98
C MET A 81 -30.08 14.64 9.81
N ARG A 82 -30.14 15.94 10.12
CA ARG A 82 -30.07 17.02 9.12
C ARG A 82 -28.63 17.44 8.92
N HIS A 83 -28.16 17.48 7.69
CA HIS A 83 -26.83 18.01 7.37
C HIS A 83 -26.71 19.50 7.75
N PHE A 84 -25.66 19.87 8.43
CA PHE A 84 -25.30 21.27 8.71
C PHE A 84 -24.73 21.94 7.47
N ASP A 85 -24.76 23.29 7.44
CA ASP A 85 -24.21 24.03 6.31
C ASP A 85 -22.72 23.79 6.09
N VAL A 86 -21.96 23.59 7.14
CA VAL A 86 -20.53 23.20 7.08
C VAL A 86 -20.33 21.83 6.42
N GLN A 87 -21.28 20.91 6.59
CA GLN A 87 -21.23 19.61 5.92
C GLN A 87 -21.57 19.71 4.43
N ILE A 88 -22.43 20.66 4.03
CA ILE A 88 -22.65 20.96 2.60
C ILE A 88 -21.36 21.51 1.99
N ILE A 89 -20.67 22.44 2.67
CA ILE A 89 -19.36 22.94 2.23
C ILE A 89 -18.39 21.77 2.00
N GLY A 90 -18.23 20.89 2.99
CA GLY A 90 -17.38 19.72 2.89
C GLY A 90 -17.79 18.77 1.76
N GLY A 91 -19.10 18.57 1.56
CA GLY A 91 -19.64 17.77 0.46
C GLY A 91 -19.29 18.31 -0.92
N VAL A 92 -19.34 19.63 -1.11
CA VAL A 92 -18.90 20.30 -2.35
C VAL A 92 -17.38 20.12 -2.55
N VAL A 93 -16.59 20.32 -1.50
CA VAL A 93 -15.12 20.11 -1.55
C VAL A 93 -14.78 18.69 -2.02
N LEU A 94 -15.42 17.67 -1.45
CA LEU A 94 -15.23 16.28 -1.86
C LEU A 94 -15.69 16.04 -3.31
N HIS A 95 -16.84 16.62 -3.71
CA HIS A 95 -17.32 16.49 -5.08
C HIS A 95 -16.34 17.09 -6.09
N GLU A 96 -15.63 18.16 -5.75
CA GLU A 96 -14.61 18.77 -6.60
C GLU A 96 -13.29 18.00 -6.65
N GLY A 97 -13.18 16.85 -5.96
CA GLY A 97 -11.96 16.06 -5.93
C GLY A 97 -10.86 16.70 -5.09
N LYS A 98 -11.23 17.24 -3.94
CA LYS A 98 -10.34 17.87 -2.97
C LYS A 98 -10.41 17.17 -1.62
N ILE A 99 -9.54 17.56 -0.69
CA ILE A 99 -9.57 17.09 0.69
C ILE A 99 -10.36 18.08 1.57
N ALA A 100 -11.41 17.57 2.20
CA ALA A 100 -12.14 18.30 3.23
C ALA A 100 -11.51 18.04 4.60
N GLU A 101 -10.74 18.99 5.13
CA GLU A 101 -10.35 18.93 6.53
C GLU A 101 -11.52 19.41 7.39
N MET A 102 -12.20 18.47 8.03
CA MET A 102 -13.29 18.74 8.96
C MET A 102 -12.94 18.13 10.32
N LYS A 103 -12.96 18.94 11.38
CA LYS A 103 -12.55 18.51 12.72
C LYS A 103 -13.32 17.27 13.16
N THR A 104 -12.68 16.46 13.99
CA THR A 104 -13.28 15.22 14.51
C THR A 104 -14.55 15.55 15.29
N GLY A 105 -15.62 14.75 15.08
CA GLY A 105 -16.93 14.99 15.71
C GLY A 105 -17.85 15.93 14.93
N GLU A 106 -17.44 16.45 13.77
CA GLU A 106 -18.27 17.30 12.89
C GLU A 106 -19.15 16.49 11.90
N GLY A 107 -19.15 15.17 11.97
CA GLY A 107 -20.01 14.30 11.17
C GLY A 107 -19.53 14.09 9.72
N LYS A 108 -18.25 13.82 9.52
CA LYS A 108 -17.66 13.52 8.20
C LYS A 108 -18.37 12.39 7.47
N THR A 109 -18.72 11.31 8.17
CA THR A 109 -19.41 10.15 7.60
C THR A 109 -20.76 10.54 6.99
N LEU A 110 -21.52 11.39 7.67
CA LEU A 110 -22.79 11.93 7.17
C LEU A 110 -22.58 12.89 5.99
N MET A 111 -21.57 13.78 6.09
CA MET A 111 -21.18 14.71 5.02
C MET A 111 -20.88 13.98 3.71
N ALA A 112 -20.17 12.85 3.77
CA ALA A 112 -19.79 12.07 2.61
C ALA A 112 -21.00 11.56 1.81
N THR A 113 -22.18 11.41 2.43
CA THR A 113 -23.39 10.97 1.74
C THR A 113 -23.80 11.88 0.59
N LEU A 114 -23.55 13.19 0.72
CA LEU A 114 -23.88 14.20 -0.28
C LEU A 114 -23.15 13.96 -1.62
N PRO A 115 -21.80 13.98 -1.67
CA PRO A 115 -21.06 13.76 -2.91
C PRO A 115 -21.14 12.32 -3.39
N VAL A 116 -21.28 11.33 -2.50
CA VAL A 116 -21.44 9.92 -2.87
C VAL A 116 -22.70 9.73 -3.70
N TYR A 117 -23.87 10.20 -3.19
CA TYR A 117 -25.13 10.15 -3.93
C TYR A 117 -25.00 10.83 -5.29
N LEU A 118 -24.54 12.10 -5.32
CA LEU A 118 -24.43 12.87 -6.55
C LEU A 118 -23.59 12.17 -7.64
N ASN A 119 -22.45 11.61 -7.26
CA ASN A 119 -21.55 10.96 -8.22
C ASN A 119 -22.07 9.56 -8.60
N ALA A 120 -22.76 8.85 -7.72
CA ALA A 120 -23.38 7.55 -8.00
C ALA A 120 -24.46 7.64 -9.08
N LEU A 121 -25.10 8.81 -9.26
CA LEU A 121 -26.08 9.05 -10.34
C LEU A 121 -25.52 8.80 -11.76
N THR A 122 -24.20 8.87 -11.93
CA THR A 122 -23.55 8.58 -13.22
C THR A 122 -23.61 7.11 -13.62
N GLY A 123 -23.92 6.18 -12.68
CA GLY A 123 -23.92 4.74 -12.90
C GLY A 123 -22.53 4.11 -13.00
N LYS A 124 -21.45 4.90 -12.87
CA LYS A 124 -20.05 4.42 -12.97
C LYS A 124 -19.50 3.86 -11.65
N GLY A 125 -20.25 3.94 -10.56
CA GLY A 125 -19.85 3.53 -9.23
C GLY A 125 -19.03 4.57 -8.46
N VAL A 126 -19.20 4.55 -7.13
CA VAL A 126 -18.46 5.38 -6.18
C VAL A 126 -17.89 4.47 -5.09
N HIS A 127 -16.60 4.58 -4.83
CA HIS A 127 -15.92 3.83 -3.80
C HIS A 127 -15.70 4.70 -2.55
N VAL A 128 -16.15 4.23 -1.40
CA VAL A 128 -15.89 4.85 -0.08
C VAL A 128 -14.90 3.98 0.66
N VAL A 129 -13.69 4.50 0.81
CA VAL A 129 -12.55 3.77 1.34
C VAL A 129 -12.35 4.10 2.82
N THR A 130 -12.26 3.08 3.66
CA THR A 130 -12.05 3.20 5.11
C THR A 130 -10.75 2.49 5.53
N VAL A 131 -10.31 2.74 6.78
CA VAL A 131 -9.07 2.17 7.30
C VAL A 131 -9.20 0.73 7.82
N ASN A 132 -10.40 0.22 8.04
CA ASN A 132 -10.62 -1.15 8.52
C ASN A 132 -12.04 -1.65 8.19
N ASP A 133 -12.23 -2.99 8.27
CA ASP A 133 -13.50 -3.65 7.95
C ASP A 133 -14.65 -3.26 8.89
N TYR A 134 -14.34 -3.00 10.17
CA TYR A 134 -15.35 -2.55 11.13
C TYR A 134 -16.01 -1.24 10.70
N LEU A 135 -15.21 -0.25 10.29
CA LEU A 135 -15.73 1.03 9.80
C LEU A 135 -16.47 0.87 8.46
N ALA A 136 -15.92 0.05 7.55
CA ALA A 136 -16.60 -0.24 6.27
C ALA A 136 -17.99 -0.84 6.50
N THR A 137 -18.10 -1.82 7.41
CA THR A 137 -19.38 -2.47 7.76
C THR A 137 -20.33 -1.48 8.42
N ARG A 138 -19.89 -0.81 9.49
CA ARG A 138 -20.71 0.16 10.23
C ARG A 138 -21.26 1.25 9.32
N ASP A 139 -20.39 1.85 8.50
CA ASP A 139 -20.75 3.01 7.69
C ASP A 139 -21.61 2.60 6.48
N SER A 140 -21.36 1.43 5.87
CA SER A 140 -22.22 0.90 4.81
C SER A 140 -23.63 0.56 5.30
N GLU A 141 -23.76 0.00 6.50
CA GLU A 141 -25.06 -0.29 7.10
C GLU A 141 -25.79 0.97 7.55
N TRP A 142 -25.06 1.93 8.12
CA TRP A 142 -25.66 3.14 8.66
C TRP A 142 -26.03 4.14 7.56
N MET A 143 -25.07 4.57 6.73
CA MET A 143 -25.29 5.52 5.64
C MET A 143 -25.99 4.85 4.45
N GLY A 144 -25.80 3.57 4.25
CA GLY A 144 -26.48 2.77 3.22
C GLY A 144 -28.01 2.85 3.27
N LYS A 145 -28.58 3.14 4.45
CA LYS A 145 -30.04 3.37 4.57
C LYS A 145 -30.50 4.56 3.74
N VAL A 146 -29.71 5.62 3.68
CA VAL A 146 -30.01 6.84 2.89
C VAL A 146 -29.96 6.53 1.39
N TYR A 147 -28.92 5.85 0.95
CA TYR A 147 -28.77 5.50 -0.48
C TYR A 147 -29.85 4.53 -0.94
N LYS A 148 -30.13 3.50 -0.15
CA LYS A 148 -31.19 2.52 -0.45
C LYS A 148 -32.58 3.17 -0.47
N PHE A 149 -32.85 4.11 0.45
CA PHE A 149 -34.09 4.88 0.43
C PHE A 149 -34.25 5.69 -0.86
N LEU A 150 -33.17 6.25 -1.37
CA LEU A 150 -33.14 7.00 -2.64
C LEU A 150 -33.04 6.10 -3.88
N GLY A 151 -33.09 4.76 -3.74
CA GLY A 151 -33.09 3.81 -4.84
C GLY A 151 -31.73 3.49 -5.44
N LEU A 152 -30.64 3.71 -4.70
CA LEU A 152 -29.28 3.28 -5.08
C LEU A 152 -28.91 1.95 -4.40
N SER A 153 -28.13 1.14 -5.08
CA SER A 153 -27.55 -0.09 -4.54
C SER A 153 -26.29 0.19 -3.74
N VAL A 154 -26.08 -0.60 -2.68
CA VAL A 154 -24.91 -0.47 -1.79
C VAL A 154 -24.26 -1.84 -1.63
N GLY A 155 -22.98 -1.93 -1.97
CA GLY A 155 -22.11 -3.07 -1.76
C GLY A 155 -21.08 -2.80 -0.67
N MET A 156 -20.48 -3.87 -0.15
CA MET A 156 -19.37 -3.82 0.80
C MET A 156 -18.41 -4.97 0.50
N ILE A 157 -17.11 -4.67 0.55
CA ILE A 157 -16.05 -5.66 0.46
C ILE A 157 -15.28 -5.70 1.78
N TYR A 158 -14.93 -6.89 2.21
CA TYR A 158 -14.15 -7.19 3.42
C TYR A 158 -13.27 -8.40 3.16
N HIS A 159 -12.35 -8.66 4.10
CA HIS A 159 -11.44 -9.81 4.00
C HIS A 159 -12.22 -11.13 3.92
N ASP A 160 -11.78 -12.05 3.07
CA ASP A 160 -12.38 -13.39 2.86
C ASP A 160 -13.82 -13.41 2.31
N ILE A 161 -14.34 -12.30 1.73
CA ILE A 161 -15.64 -12.35 1.04
C ILE A 161 -15.57 -13.29 -0.19
N PRO A 162 -16.57 -14.16 -0.43
CA PRO A 162 -16.64 -15.01 -1.62
C PRO A 162 -16.57 -14.21 -2.92
N GLU A 163 -15.93 -14.76 -3.97
CA GLU A 163 -15.66 -14.06 -5.22
C GLU A 163 -16.97 -13.59 -5.93
N ASP A 164 -18.02 -14.40 -5.90
CA ASP A 164 -19.31 -14.05 -6.48
C ASP A 164 -19.98 -12.86 -5.76
N GLU A 165 -19.91 -12.86 -4.43
CA GLU A 165 -20.42 -11.75 -3.62
C GLU A 165 -19.57 -10.49 -3.83
N ARG A 166 -18.25 -10.65 -3.97
CA ARG A 166 -17.30 -9.56 -4.27
C ARG A 166 -17.64 -8.89 -5.60
N LYS A 167 -17.88 -9.69 -6.64
CA LYS A 167 -18.28 -9.18 -7.96
C LYS A 167 -19.64 -8.47 -7.91
N ALA A 168 -20.60 -9.01 -7.19
CA ALA A 168 -21.90 -8.37 -6.96
C ALA A 168 -21.74 -7.03 -6.22
N ALA A 169 -20.87 -6.96 -5.21
CA ALA A 169 -20.58 -5.74 -4.47
C ALA A 169 -19.97 -4.64 -5.37
N TYR A 170 -19.02 -4.98 -6.25
CA TYR A 170 -18.45 -4.02 -7.22
C TYR A 170 -19.49 -3.53 -8.25
N SER A 171 -20.55 -4.28 -8.49
CA SER A 171 -21.63 -3.87 -9.40
C SER A 171 -22.55 -2.83 -8.80
N ALA A 172 -22.52 -2.59 -7.49
CA ALA A 172 -23.35 -1.61 -6.80
C ALA A 172 -23.02 -0.16 -7.19
N ASP A 173 -23.98 0.76 -7.00
CA ASP A 173 -23.81 2.19 -7.25
C ASP A 173 -22.81 2.82 -6.24
N VAL A 174 -22.82 2.33 -4.98
CA VAL A 174 -21.93 2.75 -3.89
C VAL A 174 -21.27 1.52 -3.30
N LEU A 175 -19.96 1.53 -3.19
CA LEU A 175 -19.18 0.43 -2.64
C LEU A 175 -18.32 0.90 -1.46
N TYR A 176 -18.49 0.25 -0.31
CA TYR A 176 -17.62 0.44 0.87
C TYR A 176 -16.57 -0.67 0.95
N GLY A 177 -15.38 -0.32 1.42
CA GLY A 177 -14.33 -1.31 1.66
C GLY A 177 -13.08 -0.68 2.27
N THR A 178 -12.11 -1.52 2.62
CA THR A 178 -10.83 -1.05 3.10
C THR A 178 -9.87 -0.75 1.96
N ASN A 179 -8.93 0.15 2.22
CA ASN A 179 -7.86 0.48 1.27
C ASN A 179 -7.09 -0.76 0.78
N ASN A 180 -6.89 -1.75 1.66
CA ASN A 180 -6.20 -3.00 1.32
C ASN A 180 -7.00 -3.83 0.32
N GLU A 181 -8.28 -4.06 0.60
CA GLU A 181 -9.13 -4.88 -0.26
C GLU A 181 -9.24 -4.31 -1.67
N PHE A 182 -9.43 -2.99 -1.80
CA PHE A 182 -9.44 -2.35 -3.11
C PHE A 182 -8.11 -2.53 -3.86
N GLY A 183 -6.99 -2.39 -3.17
CA GLY A 183 -5.68 -2.53 -3.80
C GLY A 183 -5.34 -3.99 -4.13
N PHE A 184 -5.67 -4.95 -3.26
CA PHE A 184 -5.47 -6.37 -3.56
C PHE A 184 -6.40 -6.87 -4.67
N ASP A 185 -7.65 -6.39 -4.73
CA ASP A 185 -8.57 -6.71 -5.83
C ASP A 185 -8.02 -6.22 -7.17
N PHE A 186 -7.44 -5.01 -7.20
CA PHE A 186 -6.76 -4.53 -8.39
C PHE A 186 -5.62 -5.46 -8.83
N LEU A 187 -4.79 -5.92 -7.90
CA LEU A 187 -3.71 -6.85 -8.22
C LEU A 187 -4.26 -8.20 -8.69
N ARG A 188 -5.26 -8.75 -7.99
CA ARG A 188 -5.91 -10.02 -8.35
C ARG A 188 -6.52 -9.97 -9.75
N ASP A 189 -7.22 -8.89 -10.09
CA ASP A 189 -7.85 -8.71 -11.41
C ASP A 189 -6.81 -8.70 -12.56
N ASN A 190 -5.64 -8.10 -12.29
CA ASN A 190 -4.55 -8.09 -13.28
C ASN A 190 -3.76 -9.41 -13.36
N MET A 191 -4.16 -10.43 -12.59
CA MET A 191 -3.65 -11.81 -12.68
C MET A 191 -4.68 -12.79 -13.27
N LYS A 192 -5.92 -12.35 -13.58
CA LYS A 192 -7.00 -13.18 -14.13
C LYS A 192 -6.84 -13.39 -15.64
N PHE A 193 -7.28 -14.52 -16.14
CA PHE A 193 -7.17 -14.91 -17.56
C PHE A 193 -8.40 -14.53 -18.43
N SER A 194 -9.50 -14.11 -17.81
CA SER A 194 -10.70 -13.69 -18.53
C SER A 194 -11.42 -12.53 -17.83
N ASN A 195 -12.15 -11.71 -18.60
CA ASN A 195 -12.96 -10.61 -18.08
C ASN A 195 -14.04 -11.06 -17.10
N ASP A 196 -14.58 -12.25 -17.30
CA ASP A 196 -15.64 -12.78 -16.44
C ASP A 196 -15.16 -13.06 -15.01
N GLN A 197 -13.84 -13.26 -14.84
CA GLN A 197 -13.21 -13.46 -13.54
C GLN A 197 -12.81 -12.15 -12.86
N MET A 198 -12.80 -11.03 -13.58
CA MET A 198 -12.49 -9.72 -13.00
C MET A 198 -13.67 -9.21 -12.18
N VAL A 199 -13.37 -8.58 -11.05
CA VAL A 199 -14.38 -8.05 -10.14
C VAL A 199 -14.50 -6.52 -10.20
N GLN A 200 -13.39 -5.80 -10.41
CA GLN A 200 -13.39 -4.34 -10.45
C GLN A 200 -13.94 -3.79 -11.77
N ARG A 201 -14.66 -2.67 -11.66
CA ARG A 201 -15.06 -1.84 -12.80
C ARG A 201 -14.02 -0.71 -13.00
N GLU A 202 -14.30 0.21 -13.94
CA GLU A 202 -13.53 1.43 -14.12
C GLU A 202 -13.43 2.24 -12.81
N LEU A 203 -12.22 2.69 -12.45
CA LEU A 203 -11.95 3.47 -11.25
C LEU A 203 -12.42 4.91 -11.45
N ASN A 204 -13.70 5.16 -11.20
CA ASN A 204 -14.33 6.45 -11.50
C ASN A 204 -14.14 7.48 -10.39
N PHE A 205 -14.76 7.30 -9.22
CA PHE A 205 -14.66 8.23 -8.10
C PHE A 205 -14.43 7.51 -6.79
N SER A 206 -13.44 7.98 -6.02
CA SER A 206 -13.19 7.48 -4.66
C SER A 206 -13.21 8.62 -3.66
N ILE A 207 -13.83 8.37 -2.50
CA ILE A 207 -13.71 9.17 -1.29
C ILE A 207 -12.96 8.35 -0.25
N VAL A 208 -11.81 8.87 0.18
CA VAL A 208 -10.96 8.23 1.18
C VAL A 208 -11.25 8.85 2.55
N ASP A 209 -11.83 8.06 3.46
CA ASP A 209 -12.01 8.49 4.85
C ASP A 209 -10.69 8.33 5.61
N GLU A 210 -10.41 9.25 6.52
CA GLU A 210 -9.12 9.36 7.22
C GLU A 210 -7.95 9.33 6.22
N VAL A 211 -8.06 10.18 5.19
CA VAL A 211 -7.15 10.23 4.04
C VAL A 211 -5.68 10.39 4.42
N ASP A 212 -5.40 11.06 5.52
CA ASP A 212 -4.05 11.23 6.07
C ASP A 212 -3.46 9.91 6.63
N SER A 213 -4.29 8.99 7.14
CA SER A 213 -3.83 7.67 7.51
C SER A 213 -3.47 6.84 6.28
N ILE A 214 -4.40 6.78 5.33
CA ILE A 214 -4.28 5.89 4.18
C ILE A 214 -3.19 6.38 3.23
N LEU A 215 -3.20 7.68 2.87
CA LEU A 215 -2.31 8.21 1.85
C LEU A 215 -0.97 8.73 2.37
N ILE A 216 -0.79 8.88 3.68
CA ILE A 216 0.48 9.31 4.28
C ILE A 216 1.07 8.20 5.16
N ASP A 217 0.38 7.76 6.24
CA ASP A 217 0.96 6.83 7.21
C ASP A 217 1.14 5.43 6.63
N GLU A 218 0.10 4.91 5.99
CA GLU A 218 0.09 3.56 5.42
C GLU A 218 0.77 3.48 4.05
N ALA A 219 0.97 4.62 3.40
CA ALA A 219 1.60 4.72 2.09
C ALA A 219 3.14 4.63 2.12
N ARG A 220 3.71 4.03 3.16
CA ARG A 220 5.16 3.76 3.29
C ARG A 220 5.57 2.44 2.65
N THR A 221 4.63 1.52 2.44
CA THR A 221 4.89 0.17 1.96
C THR A 221 3.91 -0.19 0.85
N PRO A 222 4.36 -0.91 -0.19
CA PRO A 222 3.49 -1.38 -1.24
C PRO A 222 2.60 -2.53 -0.75
N LEU A 223 1.51 -2.77 -1.47
CA LEU A 223 0.76 -4.01 -1.43
C LEU A 223 1.46 -5.02 -2.32
N ILE A 224 1.68 -6.23 -1.83
CA ILE A 224 2.40 -7.28 -2.54
C ILE A 224 1.59 -8.58 -2.48
N ILE A 225 1.42 -9.19 -3.63
CA ILE A 225 0.98 -10.58 -3.76
C ILE A 225 2.22 -11.41 -4.09
N SER A 226 2.53 -12.39 -3.25
CA SER A 226 3.67 -13.28 -3.45
C SER A 226 3.24 -14.75 -3.56
N GLY A 227 4.00 -15.52 -4.27
CA GLY A 227 3.84 -16.98 -4.41
C GLY A 227 5.17 -17.68 -4.19
N GLN A 228 5.15 -19.01 -4.08
CA GLN A 228 6.38 -19.79 -3.97
C GLN A 228 7.16 -19.71 -5.27
N ALA A 229 8.45 -19.38 -5.19
CA ALA A 229 9.37 -19.45 -6.33
C ALA A 229 9.71 -20.92 -6.64
N GLU A 230 9.85 -21.22 -7.92
CA GLU A 230 10.27 -22.56 -8.38
C GLU A 230 11.81 -22.75 -8.37
N GLU A 231 12.58 -21.73 -7.99
CA GLU A 231 14.03 -21.70 -8.16
C GLU A 231 14.80 -22.51 -7.12
N SER A 232 16.00 -22.97 -7.54
CA SER A 232 16.85 -23.85 -6.76
C SER A 232 17.53 -23.12 -5.60
N THR A 233 17.33 -23.62 -4.39
CA THR A 233 18.00 -23.20 -3.16
C THR A 233 19.51 -23.54 -3.15
N ASP A 234 20.02 -24.21 -4.18
CA ASP A 234 21.39 -24.72 -4.26
C ASP A 234 22.45 -23.61 -4.23
N LYS A 235 22.15 -22.43 -4.80
CA LYS A 235 23.08 -21.29 -4.82
C LYS A 235 23.39 -20.78 -3.41
N TYR A 236 22.41 -20.73 -2.51
CA TYR A 236 22.63 -20.32 -1.12
C TYR A 236 23.58 -21.28 -0.39
N TYR A 237 23.46 -22.60 -0.62
CA TYR A 237 24.38 -23.58 -0.03
C TYR A 237 25.80 -23.44 -0.58
N GLN A 238 25.94 -23.22 -1.91
CA GLN A 238 27.25 -23.04 -2.54
C GLN A 238 27.96 -21.79 -1.99
N VAL A 239 27.25 -20.65 -1.99
CA VAL A 239 27.78 -19.38 -1.49
C VAL A 239 28.14 -19.49 0.00
N ASN A 240 27.25 -20.07 0.82
CA ASN A 240 27.46 -20.21 2.26
C ASN A 240 28.75 -20.99 2.60
N GLN A 241 29.10 -22.02 1.80
CA GLN A 241 30.35 -22.79 2.01
C GLN A 241 31.63 -21.95 1.80
N LEU A 242 31.53 -20.84 1.04
CA LEU A 242 32.66 -19.98 0.73
C LEU A 242 32.84 -18.85 1.75
N ILE A 243 31.78 -18.41 2.44
CA ILE A 243 31.84 -17.29 3.41
C ILE A 243 32.90 -17.48 4.51
N PRO A 244 33.13 -18.68 5.09
CA PRO A 244 34.17 -18.86 6.11
C PRO A 244 35.60 -18.58 5.64
N GLN A 245 35.82 -18.48 4.32
CA GLN A 245 37.13 -18.12 3.75
C GLN A 245 37.36 -16.61 3.71
N LEU A 246 36.29 -15.82 3.89
CA LEU A 246 36.38 -14.35 3.97
C LEU A 246 36.79 -13.90 5.38
N LYS A 247 37.63 -12.86 5.43
CA LYS A 247 38.07 -12.25 6.68
C LYS A 247 37.41 -10.88 6.85
N LYS A 248 36.75 -10.69 8.01
CA LYS A 248 36.18 -9.39 8.39
C LYS A 248 37.27 -8.30 8.32
N GLU A 249 36.92 -7.09 7.92
CA GLU A 249 37.74 -5.89 7.73
C GLU A 249 38.74 -5.95 6.54
N GLN A 250 39.08 -7.13 6.04
CA GLN A 250 39.89 -7.29 4.84
C GLN A 250 39.03 -7.54 3.58
N HIS A 251 38.11 -8.49 3.66
CA HIS A 251 37.29 -8.92 2.52
C HIS A 251 35.86 -8.43 2.57
N TYR A 252 35.34 -8.04 3.75
CA TYR A 252 34.07 -7.39 3.91
C TYR A 252 34.02 -6.47 5.14
N LEU A 253 33.22 -5.41 5.03
CA LEU A 253 32.97 -4.44 6.09
C LEU A 253 31.57 -4.63 6.64
N VAL A 254 31.42 -4.42 7.96
CA VAL A 254 30.16 -4.51 8.67
C VAL A 254 29.87 -3.18 9.36
N ASP A 255 28.74 -2.57 9.03
CA ASP A 255 28.22 -1.40 9.75
C ASP A 255 27.02 -1.83 10.62
N GLU A 256 27.27 -1.97 11.90
CA GLU A 256 26.25 -2.37 12.87
C GLU A 256 25.14 -1.31 13.05
N LYS A 257 25.44 -0.01 12.80
CA LYS A 257 24.46 1.08 12.91
C LYS A 257 23.52 1.13 11.72
N ALA A 258 24.06 0.94 10.53
CA ALA A 258 23.30 0.88 9.29
C ALA A 258 22.69 -0.51 9.04
N LYS A 259 23.01 -1.50 9.88
CA LYS A 259 22.65 -2.94 9.69
C LYS A 259 23.01 -3.44 8.28
N SER A 260 24.15 -3.02 7.76
CA SER A 260 24.64 -3.35 6.43
C SER A 260 25.99 -4.06 6.49
N ALA A 261 26.21 -4.94 5.53
CA ALA A 261 27.50 -5.60 5.30
C ALA A 261 27.79 -5.57 3.81
N ALA A 262 29.02 -5.20 3.43
CA ALA A 262 29.42 -5.07 2.04
C ALA A 262 30.82 -5.68 1.82
N LEU A 263 31.02 -6.28 0.66
CA LEU A 263 32.34 -6.76 0.25
C LEU A 263 33.27 -5.61 -0.05
N THR A 264 34.56 -5.81 0.22
CA THR A 264 35.64 -4.90 -0.25
C THR A 264 36.10 -5.32 -1.64
N ASP A 265 36.89 -4.48 -2.32
CA ASP A 265 37.47 -4.82 -3.62
C ASP A 265 38.29 -6.11 -3.56
N GLU A 266 39.06 -6.33 -2.47
CA GLU A 266 39.80 -7.57 -2.24
C GLU A 266 38.85 -8.78 -2.03
N GLY A 267 37.69 -8.56 -1.38
CA GLY A 267 36.68 -9.58 -1.18
C GLY A 267 36.01 -9.99 -2.49
N ILE A 268 35.73 -9.04 -3.37
CA ILE A 268 35.12 -9.27 -4.69
C ILE A 268 36.08 -10.13 -5.54
N VAL A 269 37.33 -9.73 -5.68
CA VAL A 269 38.35 -10.47 -6.44
C VAL A 269 38.54 -11.91 -5.91
N LEU A 270 38.49 -12.08 -4.58
CA LEU A 270 38.58 -13.40 -3.99
C LEU A 270 37.36 -14.27 -4.34
N MET A 271 36.16 -13.69 -4.26
CA MET A 271 34.90 -14.42 -4.55
C MET A 271 34.76 -14.76 -6.04
N GLU A 272 35.14 -13.86 -6.95
CA GLU A 272 35.20 -14.11 -8.39
C GLU A 272 36.10 -15.33 -8.70
N LYS A 273 37.23 -15.40 -8.03
CA LYS A 273 38.15 -16.53 -8.17
C LYS A 273 37.58 -17.84 -7.59
N LEU A 274 36.90 -17.78 -6.43
CA LEU A 274 36.36 -18.97 -5.77
C LEU A 274 35.12 -19.52 -6.49
N LEU A 275 34.32 -18.63 -7.06
CA LEU A 275 33.12 -18.97 -7.84
C LEU A 275 33.44 -19.28 -9.31
N ASN A 276 34.69 -19.00 -9.75
CA ASN A 276 35.13 -19.11 -11.14
C ASN A 276 34.27 -18.24 -12.11
N ILE A 277 34.02 -17.00 -11.72
CA ILE A 277 33.25 -15.98 -12.43
C ILE A 277 34.22 -14.85 -12.81
N GLU A 278 34.13 -14.34 -14.04
CA GLU A 278 35.04 -13.26 -14.49
C GLU A 278 34.66 -11.89 -13.91
N ASN A 279 33.37 -11.62 -13.73
CA ASN A 279 32.86 -10.37 -13.16
C ASN A 279 31.56 -10.64 -12.39
N LEU A 280 31.57 -10.41 -11.08
CA LEU A 280 30.38 -10.55 -10.21
C LEU A 280 29.29 -9.54 -10.47
N TYR A 281 29.64 -8.38 -11.03
CA TYR A 281 28.69 -7.30 -11.36
C TYR A 281 28.13 -7.39 -12.79
N ASP A 282 28.43 -8.45 -13.52
CA ASP A 282 27.76 -8.72 -14.79
C ASP A 282 26.28 -9.00 -14.57
N PRO A 283 25.36 -8.49 -15.42
CA PRO A 283 23.93 -8.78 -15.33
C PRO A 283 23.60 -10.28 -15.21
N ALA A 284 24.37 -11.16 -15.85
CA ALA A 284 24.20 -12.62 -15.74
C ALA A 284 24.50 -13.18 -14.33
N ASN A 285 25.24 -12.45 -13.50
CA ASN A 285 25.68 -12.88 -12.17
C ASN A 285 24.98 -12.15 -11.01
N ILE A 286 23.98 -11.31 -11.31
CA ILE A 286 23.27 -10.46 -10.32
C ILE A 286 22.70 -11.33 -9.18
N GLU A 287 22.08 -12.44 -9.49
CA GLU A 287 21.52 -13.37 -8.49
C GLU A 287 22.59 -13.95 -7.56
N THR A 288 23.76 -14.35 -8.11
CA THR A 288 24.88 -14.85 -7.32
C THR A 288 25.44 -13.76 -6.41
N LEU A 289 25.54 -12.52 -6.91
CA LEU A 289 25.95 -11.35 -6.13
C LEU A 289 24.95 -11.06 -5.01
N HIS A 290 23.65 -11.18 -5.29
CA HIS A 290 22.59 -11.03 -4.29
C HIS A 290 22.73 -12.08 -3.17
N CYS A 291 22.78 -13.37 -3.51
CA CYS A 291 22.99 -14.45 -2.54
C CYS A 291 24.25 -14.25 -1.69
N LEU A 292 25.35 -13.75 -2.31
CA LEU A 292 26.62 -13.48 -1.64
C LEU A 292 26.48 -12.33 -0.63
N ASN A 293 25.83 -11.23 -1.00
CA ASN A 293 25.60 -10.11 -0.11
C ASN A 293 24.73 -10.50 1.10
N GLN A 294 23.67 -11.29 0.88
CA GLN A 294 22.82 -11.79 1.96
C GLN A 294 23.57 -12.77 2.85
N ALA A 295 24.42 -13.64 2.30
CA ALA A 295 25.24 -14.56 3.09
C ALA A 295 26.28 -13.81 3.94
N VAL A 296 26.96 -12.77 3.39
CA VAL A 296 27.89 -11.92 4.15
C VAL A 296 27.13 -11.19 5.27
N LYS A 297 25.94 -10.69 5.00
CA LYS A 297 25.08 -10.02 5.99
C LYS A 297 24.63 -10.99 7.09
N ALA A 298 24.21 -12.21 6.72
CA ALA A 298 23.80 -13.24 7.67
C ALA A 298 24.94 -13.67 8.62
N HIS A 299 26.17 -13.79 8.10
CA HIS A 299 27.33 -14.16 8.91
C HIS A 299 27.90 -12.99 9.71
N GLY A 300 27.88 -11.77 9.16
CA GLY A 300 28.51 -10.59 9.75
C GLY A 300 27.67 -9.90 10.83
N LEU A 301 26.34 -9.91 10.70
CA LEU A 301 25.44 -9.10 11.54
C LEU A 301 24.52 -9.94 12.43
N PHE A 302 24.01 -11.08 11.95
CA PHE A 302 22.97 -11.84 12.64
C PHE A 302 23.56 -12.96 13.49
N LYS A 303 23.15 -13.02 14.76
CA LYS A 303 23.66 -13.98 15.75
C LYS A 303 22.53 -14.89 16.23
N ASN A 304 22.82 -16.17 16.30
CA ASN A 304 21.91 -17.16 16.88
C ASN A 304 21.68 -16.83 18.37
N GLU A 305 20.48 -17.08 18.91
CA GLU A 305 19.99 -16.76 20.25
C GLU A 305 19.85 -15.24 20.57
N VAL A 306 20.20 -14.36 19.62
CA VAL A 306 20.03 -12.90 19.75
C VAL A 306 19.01 -12.40 18.74
N ASP A 307 19.27 -12.58 17.43
CA ASP A 307 18.44 -12.07 16.35
C ASP A 307 17.47 -13.15 15.82
N TYR A 308 17.83 -14.41 15.99
CA TYR A 308 17.02 -15.57 15.61
C TYR A 308 17.38 -16.77 16.46
N VAL A 309 16.56 -17.82 16.41
CA VAL A 309 16.81 -19.11 17.04
C VAL A 309 16.46 -20.25 16.06
N VAL A 310 17.21 -21.33 16.12
CA VAL A 310 16.85 -22.56 15.40
C VAL A 310 15.95 -23.43 16.27
N LYS A 311 14.72 -23.67 15.85
CA LYS A 311 13.74 -24.46 16.58
C LYS A 311 13.00 -25.40 15.62
N ASP A 312 12.91 -26.67 15.99
CA ASP A 312 12.22 -27.71 15.22
C ASP A 312 12.73 -27.86 13.76
N GLY A 313 13.98 -27.44 13.50
CA GLY A 313 14.61 -27.47 12.17
C GLY A 313 14.33 -26.24 11.30
N GLU A 314 13.75 -25.19 11.88
CA GLU A 314 13.43 -23.93 11.21
C GLU A 314 14.13 -22.74 11.90
N VAL A 315 14.49 -21.71 11.14
CA VAL A 315 14.97 -20.43 11.66
C VAL A 315 13.77 -19.60 12.09
N VAL A 316 13.71 -19.23 13.37
CA VAL A 316 12.64 -18.39 13.93
C VAL A 316 13.22 -17.07 14.35
N ILE A 317 12.66 -15.96 13.87
CA ILE A 317 13.11 -14.62 14.19
C ILE A 317 12.84 -14.28 15.66
N ILE A 318 13.80 -13.62 16.32
CA ILE A 318 13.60 -12.98 17.62
C ILE A 318 13.38 -11.48 17.38
N ASP A 319 12.28 -10.95 17.88
CA ASP A 319 12.01 -9.51 17.80
C ASP A 319 13.00 -8.72 18.66
N GLU A 320 13.73 -7.82 18.04
CA GLU A 320 14.77 -7.00 18.68
C GLU A 320 14.25 -6.18 19.88
N PHE A 321 12.99 -5.74 19.82
CA PHE A 321 12.40 -4.88 20.85
C PHE A 321 11.72 -5.65 21.98
N THR A 322 11.15 -6.80 21.69
CA THR A 322 10.39 -7.57 22.68
C THR A 322 11.08 -8.84 23.15
N GLY A 323 12.13 -9.28 22.46
CA GLY A 323 12.83 -10.55 22.71
C GLY A 323 11.94 -11.78 22.50
N ARG A 324 10.82 -11.65 21.80
CA ARG A 324 9.86 -12.74 21.56
C ARG A 324 10.16 -13.45 20.25
N MET A 325 10.01 -14.76 20.23
CA MET A 325 10.08 -15.56 19.02
C MET A 325 8.86 -15.28 18.14
N MET A 326 9.11 -14.98 16.87
CA MET A 326 8.10 -14.70 15.84
C MET A 326 7.99 -15.88 14.89
N SER A 327 7.24 -16.92 15.28
CA SER A 327 7.00 -18.08 14.42
C SER A 327 6.16 -17.69 13.20
N GLY A 328 6.51 -18.24 12.02
CA GLY A 328 5.83 -17.93 10.76
C GLY A 328 6.27 -16.65 10.07
N ARG A 329 7.18 -15.85 10.66
CA ARG A 329 7.80 -14.70 10.00
C ARG A 329 9.15 -15.08 9.42
N ARG A 330 9.46 -14.48 8.26
CA ARG A 330 10.74 -14.65 7.56
C ARG A 330 11.37 -13.28 7.33
N TYR A 331 12.70 -13.22 7.28
CA TYR A 331 13.39 -12.04 6.77
C TYR A 331 13.18 -11.96 5.26
N SER A 332 13.07 -10.75 4.71
CA SER A 332 12.95 -10.50 3.28
C SER A 332 14.29 -10.64 2.55
N ASP A 333 14.20 -10.59 1.22
CA ASP A 333 15.33 -10.39 0.32
C ASP A 333 16.40 -11.50 0.41
N GLY A 334 16.02 -12.76 0.57
CA GLY A 334 16.94 -13.88 0.63
C GLY A 334 17.74 -13.99 1.94
N LEU A 335 17.61 -13.05 2.88
CA LEU A 335 18.32 -13.10 4.15
C LEU A 335 17.93 -14.31 5.01
N HIS A 336 16.64 -14.68 4.97
CA HIS A 336 16.17 -15.84 5.73
C HIS A 336 16.79 -17.13 5.20
N GLN A 337 16.84 -17.29 3.90
CA GLN A 337 17.49 -18.41 3.20
C GLN A 337 19.00 -18.45 3.49
N ALA A 338 19.65 -17.28 3.52
CA ALA A 338 21.05 -17.17 3.90
C ALA A 338 21.28 -17.60 5.37
N LEU A 339 20.35 -17.33 6.28
CA LEU A 339 20.39 -17.78 7.68
C LEU A 339 20.11 -19.29 7.77
N GLU A 340 19.15 -19.82 7.02
CA GLU A 340 18.86 -21.24 6.91
C GLU A 340 20.09 -22.00 6.39
N ALA A 341 20.76 -21.47 5.34
CA ALA A 341 22.01 -22.00 4.83
C ALA A 341 23.12 -21.97 5.88
N LYS A 342 23.26 -20.86 6.61
CA LYS A 342 24.27 -20.68 7.67
C LYS A 342 24.10 -21.70 8.79
N GLU A 343 22.88 -21.97 9.22
CA GLU A 343 22.58 -22.90 10.30
C GLU A 343 22.47 -24.37 9.80
N GLY A 344 22.58 -24.59 8.49
CA GLY A 344 22.52 -25.92 7.89
C GLY A 344 21.15 -26.60 7.99
N VAL A 345 20.08 -25.83 8.16
CA VAL A 345 18.70 -26.30 8.10
C VAL A 345 18.21 -26.34 6.65
N LYS A 346 17.06 -26.97 6.42
CA LYS A 346 16.46 -27.02 5.09
C LYS A 346 16.09 -25.61 4.67
N ILE A 347 16.62 -25.17 3.52
CA ILE A 347 16.21 -23.89 2.93
C ILE A 347 14.83 -24.07 2.32
N GLU A 348 13.88 -23.22 2.75
CA GLU A 348 12.57 -23.16 2.12
C GLU A 348 12.59 -22.17 0.95
N ASN A 349 11.81 -22.47 -0.10
CA ASN A 349 11.73 -21.65 -1.30
C ASN A 349 11.39 -20.19 -0.93
N GLU A 350 11.99 -19.27 -1.65
CA GLU A 350 11.71 -17.85 -1.54
C GLU A 350 10.30 -17.56 -2.06
N ASN A 351 9.63 -16.59 -1.47
CA ASN A 351 8.39 -16.10 -2.02
C ASN A 351 8.72 -15.05 -3.08
N GLN A 352 8.41 -15.36 -4.33
CA GLN A 352 8.58 -14.43 -5.44
C GLN A 352 7.40 -13.44 -5.49
N THR A 353 7.67 -12.16 -5.73
CA THR A 353 6.65 -11.14 -5.97
C THR A 353 5.93 -11.44 -7.28
N LEU A 354 4.63 -11.72 -7.21
CA LEU A 354 3.77 -11.95 -8.37
C LEU A 354 3.17 -10.65 -8.89
N ALA A 355 2.75 -9.79 -7.98
CA ALA A 355 2.21 -8.47 -8.29
C ALA A 355 2.42 -7.51 -7.11
N SER A 356 2.65 -6.25 -7.41
CA SER A 356 2.79 -5.21 -6.38
C SER A 356 2.25 -3.88 -6.87
N ILE A 357 1.77 -3.04 -5.95
CA ILE A 357 1.38 -1.66 -6.22
C ILE A 357 1.48 -0.83 -4.93
N THR A 358 1.91 0.42 -5.04
CA THR A 358 1.82 1.36 -3.91
C THR A 358 0.42 1.98 -3.83
N PHE A 359 0.00 2.36 -2.61
CA PHE A 359 -1.25 3.10 -2.44
C PHE A 359 -1.28 4.38 -3.25
N GLN A 360 -0.13 5.07 -3.34
CA GLN A 360 -0.01 6.31 -4.11
C GLN A 360 -0.42 6.07 -5.57
N ASN A 361 0.14 5.06 -6.20
CA ASN A 361 -0.12 4.76 -7.60
C ASN A 361 -1.53 4.21 -7.81
N TYR A 362 -2.03 3.37 -6.89
CA TYR A 362 -3.40 2.88 -6.96
C TYR A 362 -4.44 4.01 -6.92
N PHE A 363 -4.38 4.90 -5.91
CA PHE A 363 -5.36 5.98 -5.78
C PHE A 363 -5.24 7.06 -6.86
N ARG A 364 -4.07 7.22 -7.48
CA ARG A 364 -3.88 8.12 -8.63
C ARG A 364 -4.56 7.64 -9.91
N MET A 365 -4.96 6.38 -9.99
CA MET A 365 -5.68 5.83 -11.14
C MET A 365 -7.16 6.22 -11.17
N TYR A 366 -7.74 6.67 -10.07
CA TYR A 366 -9.13 7.14 -10.07
C TYR A 366 -9.27 8.41 -10.92
N ASN A 367 -10.33 8.46 -11.75
CA ASN A 367 -10.66 9.64 -12.54
C ASN A 367 -10.90 10.86 -11.64
N LYS A 368 -11.46 10.64 -10.46
CA LYS A 368 -11.66 11.66 -9.43
C LYS A 368 -11.39 11.07 -8.04
N LEU A 369 -10.57 11.76 -7.27
CA LEU A 369 -10.21 11.37 -5.91
C LEU A 369 -10.57 12.50 -4.95
N GLY A 370 -11.30 12.19 -3.88
CA GLY A 370 -11.56 13.09 -2.76
C GLY A 370 -11.12 12.46 -1.46
N GLY A 371 -10.85 13.26 -0.44
CA GLY A 371 -10.47 12.75 0.86
C GLY A 371 -11.05 13.57 2.01
N MET A 372 -11.24 12.93 3.15
CA MET A 372 -11.68 13.62 4.36
C MET A 372 -10.88 13.18 5.58
N THR A 373 -10.58 14.11 6.45
CA THR A 373 -9.91 13.85 7.74
C THR A 373 -10.05 15.06 8.66
N GLY A 374 -9.67 14.92 9.92
CA GLY A 374 -9.61 16.03 10.88
C GLY A 374 -8.31 16.83 10.87
N THR A 375 -7.30 16.43 10.08
CA THR A 375 -5.89 16.86 10.26
C THR A 375 -5.05 16.80 8.97
N ALA A 376 -5.52 17.37 7.85
CA ALA A 376 -4.79 17.34 6.58
C ALA A 376 -3.87 18.56 6.33
N ASP A 377 -4.20 19.73 6.93
CA ASP A 377 -3.51 21.02 6.64
C ASP A 377 -1.99 20.95 6.89
N THR A 378 -1.56 20.15 7.88
CA THR A 378 -0.13 19.98 8.18
C THR A 378 0.65 19.30 7.07
N GLU A 379 -0.01 18.48 6.26
CA GLU A 379 0.55 17.68 5.15
C GLU A 379 0.04 18.16 3.78
N ALA A 380 -0.52 19.39 3.70
CA ALA A 380 -1.12 19.93 2.48
C ALA A 380 -0.13 19.98 1.29
N GLU A 381 1.16 20.21 1.56
CA GLU A 381 2.23 20.19 0.55
C GLU A 381 2.43 18.79 -0.04
N GLU A 382 2.42 17.76 0.79
CA GLU A 382 2.53 16.38 0.36
C GLU A 382 1.32 15.94 -0.47
N PHE A 383 0.09 16.21 -0.01
CA PHE A 383 -1.12 15.94 -0.77
C PHE A 383 -1.13 16.62 -2.14
N SER A 384 -0.68 17.87 -2.21
CA SER A 384 -0.60 18.61 -3.47
C SER A 384 0.47 18.07 -4.40
N SER A 385 1.66 17.72 -3.88
CA SER A 385 2.80 17.29 -4.70
C SER A 385 2.60 15.88 -5.26
N ILE A 386 2.14 14.94 -4.44
CA ILE A 386 1.99 13.52 -4.78
C ILE A 386 0.66 13.23 -5.48
N TYR A 387 -0.45 13.65 -4.87
CA TYR A 387 -1.80 13.27 -5.32
C TYR A 387 -2.52 14.36 -6.11
N LYS A 388 -1.94 15.56 -6.22
CA LYS A 388 -2.58 16.76 -6.83
C LYS A 388 -3.87 17.17 -6.11
N LEU A 389 -4.00 16.81 -4.84
CA LEU A 389 -5.15 17.14 -4.02
C LEU A 389 -4.94 18.45 -3.25
N GLU A 390 -5.91 19.34 -3.31
CA GLU A 390 -5.95 20.58 -2.54
C GLU A 390 -6.67 20.33 -1.21
N VAL A 391 -6.11 20.82 -0.10
CA VAL A 391 -6.73 20.75 1.22
C VAL A 391 -7.55 22.01 1.48
N ILE A 392 -8.82 21.84 1.82
CA ILE A 392 -9.73 22.91 2.23
C ILE A 392 -10.13 22.67 3.68
N VAL A 393 -9.78 23.62 4.54
CA VAL A 393 -10.14 23.56 5.97
C VAL A 393 -11.56 24.10 6.13
N VAL A 394 -12.50 23.20 6.43
CA VAL A 394 -13.92 23.52 6.63
C VAL A 394 -14.11 24.09 8.05
N PRO A 395 -14.84 25.19 8.22
CA PRO A 395 -15.12 25.73 9.56
C PRO A 395 -15.95 24.75 10.39
N THR A 396 -15.83 24.81 11.72
CA THR A 396 -16.66 24.03 12.63
C THR A 396 -18.07 24.59 12.73
N ASN A 397 -19.07 23.72 12.92
CA ASN A 397 -20.47 24.12 13.09
C ASN A 397 -20.67 25.00 14.33
N GLN A 398 -20.02 24.66 15.44
CA GLN A 398 -19.97 25.47 16.65
C GLN A 398 -18.51 25.87 16.95
N PRO A 399 -18.28 27.06 17.56
CA PRO A 399 -16.93 27.47 17.92
C PRO A 399 -16.25 26.47 18.83
N MET A 400 -15.03 26.10 18.52
CA MET A 400 -14.20 25.23 19.38
C MET A 400 -13.72 26.02 20.59
N ILE A 401 -14.12 25.58 21.79
CA ILE A 401 -13.79 26.22 23.09
C ILE A 401 -12.88 25.37 23.96
N ARG A 402 -12.27 24.31 23.39
CA ARG A 402 -11.30 23.47 24.09
C ARG A 402 -10.07 24.27 24.49
N GLU A 403 -9.59 24.06 25.72
CA GLU A 403 -8.37 24.64 26.26
C GLU A 403 -7.17 23.71 26.01
N ASP A 404 -6.24 24.15 25.16
CA ASP A 404 -5.00 23.42 24.91
C ASP A 404 -3.89 23.98 25.82
N CYS A 405 -3.62 23.31 26.95
CA CYS A 405 -2.62 23.71 27.93
C CYS A 405 -1.18 23.58 27.35
N PRO A 406 -0.22 24.40 27.84
CA PRO A 406 1.20 24.23 27.51
C PRO A 406 1.73 22.85 27.86
N ASP A 407 2.77 22.41 27.12
CA ASP A 407 3.46 21.16 27.42
C ASP A 407 4.24 21.28 28.71
N VAL A 408 4.23 20.20 29.49
CA VAL A 408 4.99 20.07 30.75
C VAL A 408 6.16 19.14 30.52
N ILE A 409 7.40 19.61 30.73
CA ILE A 409 8.60 18.85 30.40
C ILE A 409 9.39 18.54 31.65
N PHE A 410 9.70 17.26 31.85
CA PHE A 410 10.49 16.71 32.91
C PHE A 410 11.88 16.26 32.43
N ARG A 411 12.79 16.10 33.37
CA ARG A 411 14.13 15.60 33.08
C ARG A 411 14.11 14.11 32.74
N THR A 412 13.39 13.32 33.53
CA THR A 412 13.32 11.87 33.42
C THR A 412 11.91 11.38 33.10
N GLU A 413 11.84 10.21 32.47
CA GLU A 413 10.59 9.53 32.22
C GLU A 413 9.82 9.17 33.46
N LYS A 414 10.54 8.84 34.55
CA LYS A 414 9.93 8.51 35.85
C LYS A 414 9.16 9.70 36.44
N GLU A 415 9.77 10.88 36.48
CA GLU A 415 9.14 12.12 36.97
C GLU A 415 7.92 12.49 36.12
N LYS A 416 8.02 12.35 34.78
CA LYS A 416 6.91 12.55 33.83
C LYS A 416 5.69 11.70 34.19
N PHE A 417 5.89 10.38 34.35
CA PHE A 417 4.79 9.48 34.67
C PHE A 417 4.21 9.71 36.05
N ASP A 418 5.05 10.02 37.06
CA ASP A 418 4.58 10.26 38.42
C ASP A 418 3.70 11.53 38.46
N ALA A 419 4.08 12.61 37.74
CA ALA A 419 3.28 13.81 37.61
C ALA A 419 1.98 13.59 36.81
N ALA A 420 2.04 12.83 35.71
CA ALA A 420 0.86 12.49 34.92
C ALA A 420 -0.18 11.68 35.71
N ILE A 421 0.27 10.78 36.58
CA ILE A 421 -0.59 9.98 37.45
C ILE A 421 -1.27 10.87 38.52
N GLU A 422 -0.57 11.87 39.05
CA GLU A 422 -1.15 12.81 40.02
C GLU A 422 -2.28 13.63 39.38
N GLU A 423 -2.09 14.18 38.15
CA GLU A 423 -3.17 14.88 37.42
C GLU A 423 -4.35 13.96 37.13
N ILE A 424 -4.09 12.72 36.72
CA ILE A 424 -5.15 11.73 36.46
C ILE A 424 -5.95 11.46 37.75
N LYS A 425 -5.28 11.38 38.88
CA LYS A 425 -5.91 11.15 40.19
C LYS A 425 -6.79 12.34 40.59
N GLU A 426 -6.27 13.58 40.50
CA GLU A 426 -7.02 14.82 40.76
C GLU A 426 -8.29 14.92 39.91
N LEU A 427 -8.17 14.63 38.60
CA LEU A 427 -9.31 14.66 37.71
C LEU A 427 -10.33 13.55 37.98
N ASN A 428 -9.84 12.36 38.37
CA ASN A 428 -10.72 11.24 38.69
C ASN A 428 -11.48 11.48 40.00
N GLU A 429 -10.88 12.16 41.00
CA GLU A 429 -11.54 12.55 42.27
C GLU A 429 -12.74 13.47 42.01
N ILE A 430 -12.64 14.40 41.06
CA ILE A 430 -13.76 15.26 40.63
C ILE A 430 -14.67 14.62 39.59
N LYS A 431 -14.46 13.33 39.28
CA LYS A 431 -15.20 12.53 38.28
C LYS A 431 -15.12 13.07 36.85
N ARG A 432 -14.12 13.85 36.53
CA ARG A 432 -13.87 14.29 35.14
C ARG A 432 -13.23 13.17 34.35
N PRO A 433 -13.75 12.79 33.14
CA PRO A 433 -13.16 11.73 32.35
C PRO A 433 -11.81 12.12 31.73
N VAL A 434 -10.88 11.17 31.69
CA VAL A 434 -9.53 11.36 31.15
C VAL A 434 -9.23 10.31 30.09
N LEU A 435 -8.82 10.77 28.91
CA LEU A 435 -8.27 9.92 27.86
C LEU A 435 -6.75 10.12 27.80
N VAL A 436 -5.99 9.07 28.08
CA VAL A 436 -4.54 9.11 28.07
C VAL A 436 -4.01 8.53 26.77
N GLY A 437 -3.31 9.34 25.98
CA GLY A 437 -2.63 8.93 24.76
C GLY A 437 -1.19 8.45 25.02
N THR A 438 -0.84 7.28 24.50
CA THR A 438 0.52 6.72 24.55
C THR A 438 1.00 6.36 23.13
N ILE A 439 2.31 6.41 22.90
CA ILE A 439 2.88 6.12 21.57
C ILE A 439 3.03 4.64 21.27
N SER A 440 3.11 3.77 22.30
CA SER A 440 3.28 2.33 22.13
C SER A 440 2.46 1.50 23.12
N ILE A 441 2.29 0.23 22.79
CA ILE A 441 1.61 -0.75 23.66
C ILE A 441 2.39 -0.91 24.97
N GLU A 442 3.72 -0.94 24.92
CA GLU A 442 4.58 -1.07 26.11
C GLU A 442 4.39 0.09 27.08
N ARG A 443 4.34 1.32 26.54
CA ARG A 443 4.09 2.54 27.33
C ARG A 443 2.70 2.49 27.97
N SER A 444 1.69 2.00 27.26
CA SER A 444 0.34 1.85 27.78
C SER A 444 0.27 0.80 28.90
N GLU A 445 0.98 -0.33 28.75
CA GLU A 445 1.06 -1.36 29.78
C GLU A 445 1.83 -0.88 31.03
N LEU A 446 2.94 -0.13 30.83
CA LEU A 446 3.70 0.47 31.93
C LEU A 446 2.84 1.43 32.75
N LEU A 447 2.13 2.34 32.06
CA LEU A 447 1.22 3.27 32.71
C LEU A 447 0.07 2.55 33.43
N SER A 448 -0.51 1.51 32.78
CA SER A 448 -1.55 0.68 33.41
C SER A 448 -1.08 0.03 34.69
N LYS A 449 0.15 -0.51 34.75
CA LYS A 449 0.75 -1.08 35.96
C LYS A 449 0.92 -0.02 37.06
N LYS A 450 1.33 1.19 36.71
CA LYS A 450 1.48 2.30 37.65
C LYS A 450 0.11 2.79 38.20
N LEU A 451 -0.91 2.95 37.33
CA LEU A 451 -2.27 3.34 37.75
C LEU A 451 -2.94 2.30 38.62
N LYS A 452 -2.71 0.99 38.37
CA LYS A 452 -3.17 -0.08 39.26
C LYS A 452 -2.54 0.04 40.68
N LYS A 453 -1.24 0.36 40.75
CA LYS A 453 -0.56 0.60 42.05
C LYS A 453 -1.11 1.82 42.77
N ALA A 454 -1.53 2.87 42.03
CA ALA A 454 -2.17 4.07 42.57
C ALA A 454 -3.65 3.86 42.93
N GLY A 455 -4.23 2.67 42.69
CA GLY A 455 -5.63 2.35 43.00
C GLY A 455 -6.66 2.95 42.04
N ILE A 456 -6.24 3.46 40.86
CA ILE A 456 -7.11 4.10 39.89
C ILE A 456 -7.68 3.05 38.93
N LYS A 457 -9.02 2.94 38.87
CA LYS A 457 -9.70 2.08 37.90
C LYS A 457 -9.55 2.68 36.49
N HIS A 458 -9.16 1.87 35.51
CA HIS A 458 -8.97 2.34 34.13
C HIS A 458 -9.19 1.22 33.14
N SER A 459 -9.48 1.58 31.91
CA SER A 459 -9.57 0.71 30.75
C SER A 459 -8.38 0.92 29.84
N VAL A 460 -7.88 -0.12 29.19
CA VAL A 460 -6.75 -0.06 28.25
C VAL A 460 -7.24 -0.50 26.87
N LEU A 461 -7.07 0.37 25.90
CA LEU A 461 -7.34 0.14 24.50
C LEU A 461 -6.06 -0.34 23.81
N ASN A 462 -6.02 -1.62 23.50
CA ASN A 462 -4.96 -2.22 22.68
C ASN A 462 -5.53 -2.63 21.35
N ALA A 463 -4.83 -2.35 20.25
CA ALA A 463 -5.21 -2.67 18.86
C ALA A 463 -5.39 -4.17 18.56
N LYS A 464 -5.81 -4.98 19.56
CA LYS A 464 -5.99 -6.43 19.45
C LYS A 464 -7.42 -6.87 19.12
N HIS A 465 -8.43 -6.02 19.36
CA HIS A 465 -9.85 -6.37 19.18
C HIS A 465 -10.68 -5.13 18.82
N HIS A 466 -10.87 -4.85 17.54
CA HIS A 466 -11.56 -3.65 17.05
C HIS A 466 -13.00 -3.47 17.55
N GLU A 467 -13.78 -4.54 17.70
CA GLU A 467 -15.15 -4.46 18.20
C GLU A 467 -15.19 -4.04 19.69
N GLN A 468 -14.30 -4.61 20.51
CA GLN A 468 -14.20 -4.25 21.92
C GLN A 468 -13.66 -2.84 22.11
N GLU A 469 -12.86 -2.34 21.19
CA GLU A 469 -12.36 -0.96 21.18
C GLU A 469 -13.49 0.04 21.07
N ALA A 470 -14.47 -0.18 20.18
CA ALA A 470 -15.60 0.71 19.98
C ALA A 470 -16.46 0.80 21.26
N GLU A 471 -16.66 -0.31 21.97
CA GLU A 471 -17.39 -0.33 23.22
C GLU A 471 -16.66 0.43 24.34
N ILE A 472 -15.35 0.19 24.49
CA ILE A 472 -14.54 0.89 25.51
C ILE A 472 -14.50 2.39 25.25
N ILE A 473 -14.37 2.80 23.97
CA ILE A 473 -14.34 4.22 23.60
C ILE A 473 -15.68 4.90 23.85
N SER A 474 -16.80 4.23 23.57
CA SER A 474 -18.11 4.80 23.85
C SER A 474 -18.29 5.14 25.34
N GLN A 475 -17.62 4.41 26.22
CA GLN A 475 -17.62 4.64 27.66
C GLN A 475 -16.58 5.63 28.15
N ALA A 476 -15.60 6.02 27.32
CA ALA A 476 -14.50 6.91 27.72
C ALA A 476 -14.95 8.33 28.12
N GLY A 477 -16.14 8.76 27.72
CA GLY A 477 -16.75 10.03 28.12
C GLY A 477 -17.59 9.98 29.40
N GLN A 478 -17.70 8.84 30.07
CA GLN A 478 -18.53 8.68 31.26
C GLN A 478 -17.85 9.26 32.52
N PRO A 479 -18.63 9.63 33.57
CA PRO A 479 -18.07 10.23 34.79
C PRO A 479 -16.98 9.39 35.44
N GLY A 480 -15.78 9.98 35.63
CA GLY A 480 -14.64 9.32 36.26
C GLY A 480 -13.99 8.20 35.44
N ALA A 481 -14.33 8.08 34.14
CA ALA A 481 -13.67 7.14 33.26
C ALA A 481 -12.20 7.55 33.03
N VAL A 482 -11.29 6.59 33.18
CA VAL A 482 -9.88 6.75 32.81
C VAL A 482 -9.59 5.70 31.72
N THR A 483 -9.25 6.15 30.53
CA THR A 483 -9.00 5.28 29.38
C THR A 483 -7.61 5.54 28.82
N ILE A 484 -6.78 4.50 28.76
CA ILE A 484 -5.47 4.56 28.11
C ILE A 484 -5.65 4.05 26.68
N ALA A 485 -5.21 4.83 25.69
CA ALA A 485 -5.29 4.46 24.29
C ALA A 485 -3.96 4.68 23.57
N THR A 486 -3.57 3.77 22.69
CA THR A 486 -2.52 4.06 21.70
C THR A 486 -3.07 4.97 20.61
N ASN A 487 -2.20 5.64 19.86
CA ASN A 487 -2.55 6.65 18.86
C ASN A 487 -3.60 6.19 17.83
N MET A 488 -3.53 4.91 17.42
CA MET A 488 -4.44 4.35 16.40
C MET A 488 -5.72 3.76 16.98
N ALA A 489 -5.75 3.43 18.28
CA ALA A 489 -6.90 2.78 18.90
C ALA A 489 -8.12 3.69 18.94
N GLY A 490 -9.28 3.16 18.52
CA GLY A 490 -10.58 3.84 18.53
C GLY A 490 -10.71 4.98 17.51
N ARG A 491 -9.91 5.00 16.44
CA ARG A 491 -10.07 5.95 15.33
C ARG A 491 -11.41 5.71 14.61
N GLY A 492 -12.05 6.78 14.16
CA GLY A 492 -13.37 6.70 13.50
C GLY A 492 -14.54 6.47 14.45
N THR A 493 -14.30 6.31 15.78
CA THR A 493 -15.37 6.17 16.79
C THR A 493 -15.49 7.44 17.61
N ASP A 494 -16.72 7.91 17.80
CA ASP A 494 -17.01 9.11 18.57
C ASP A 494 -17.08 8.81 20.08
N ILE A 495 -16.67 9.79 20.91
CA ILE A 495 -16.75 9.74 22.37
C ILE A 495 -17.92 10.62 22.79
N VAL A 496 -18.97 9.99 23.28
CA VAL A 496 -20.14 10.68 23.78
C VAL A 496 -19.94 11.02 25.25
N LEU A 497 -20.07 12.31 25.61
CA LEU A 497 -19.95 12.76 27.01
C LEU A 497 -21.17 12.34 27.82
N GLY A 498 -20.91 11.84 29.03
CA GLY A 498 -21.96 11.55 30.00
C GLY A 498 -22.67 12.81 30.51
N GLU A 499 -23.83 12.63 31.13
CA GLU A 499 -24.61 13.72 31.70
C GLU A 499 -23.82 14.46 32.77
N GLY A 500 -23.80 15.79 32.75
CA GLY A 500 -23.07 16.65 33.68
C GLY A 500 -21.55 16.78 33.44
N ILE A 501 -20.98 16.08 32.44
CA ILE A 501 -19.56 16.18 32.14
C ILE A 501 -19.16 17.51 31.49
N PRO A 502 -19.95 18.13 30.60
CA PRO A 502 -19.63 19.45 30.05
C PRO A 502 -19.46 20.52 31.12
N GLU A 503 -20.20 20.44 32.21
CA GLU A 503 -20.13 21.39 33.37
C GLU A 503 -18.83 21.17 34.16
N LEU A 504 -18.33 19.93 34.25
CA LEU A 504 -17.06 19.59 34.91
C LEU A 504 -15.83 19.94 34.05
N GLY A 505 -16.04 20.55 32.86
CA GLY A 505 -14.97 20.94 31.96
C GLY A 505 -14.73 19.95 30.80
N GLY A 506 -15.64 19.01 30.59
CA GLY A 506 -15.60 18.05 29.48
C GLY A 506 -14.49 17.01 29.59
N LEU A 507 -14.20 16.30 28.50
CA LEU A 507 -13.13 15.29 28.43
C LEU A 507 -11.75 15.97 28.51
N HIS A 508 -10.88 15.44 29.38
CA HIS A 508 -9.47 15.81 29.41
C HIS A 508 -8.61 14.85 28.62
N ILE A 509 -7.76 15.37 27.73
CA ILE A 509 -6.78 14.62 26.96
C ILE A 509 -5.41 14.79 27.60
N LEU A 510 -4.80 13.69 27.98
CA LEU A 510 -3.44 13.66 28.52
C LEU A 510 -2.53 12.87 27.56
N GLY A 511 -1.59 13.56 26.92
CA GLY A 511 -0.56 12.92 26.10
C GLY A 511 0.68 12.61 26.93
N THR A 512 1.18 11.38 26.91
CA THR A 512 2.40 11.00 27.66
C THR A 512 3.68 11.30 26.91
N GLU A 513 3.59 11.57 25.61
CA GLU A 513 4.70 11.91 24.71
C GLU A 513 4.16 12.68 23.50
N ARG A 514 5.05 13.36 22.77
CA ARG A 514 4.72 13.90 21.43
C ARG A 514 5.05 12.84 20.40
N HIS A 515 4.12 12.68 19.44
CA HIS A 515 4.32 11.81 18.31
C HIS A 515 5.29 12.40 17.30
N GLU A 516 5.78 11.59 16.36
CA GLU A 516 6.64 12.03 15.27
C GLU A 516 5.99 13.09 14.37
N SER A 517 4.67 13.10 14.28
CA SER A 517 3.89 14.06 13.48
C SER A 517 2.93 14.86 14.35
N ARG A 518 2.90 16.20 14.12
CA ARG A 518 1.94 17.12 14.75
C ARG A 518 0.48 16.73 14.46
N ARG A 519 0.25 16.11 13.33
CA ARG A 519 -1.05 15.62 12.89
C ARG A 519 -1.63 14.61 13.88
N ILE A 520 -0.83 13.64 14.32
CA ILE A 520 -1.25 12.61 15.29
C ILE A 520 -1.58 13.24 16.64
N ASP A 521 -0.79 14.22 17.10
CA ASP A 521 -1.10 14.98 18.30
C ASP A 521 -2.42 15.74 18.19
N ASN A 522 -2.70 16.34 17.01
CA ASN A 522 -3.95 17.04 16.75
C ASN A 522 -5.15 16.09 16.69
N GLN A 523 -4.98 14.86 16.17
CA GLN A 523 -6.02 13.81 16.22
C GLN A 523 -6.35 13.40 17.65
N LEU A 524 -5.33 13.26 18.51
CA LEU A 524 -5.52 12.95 19.92
C LEU A 524 -6.27 14.08 20.62
N ARG A 525 -5.83 15.34 20.46
CA ARG A 525 -6.54 16.53 20.98
C ARG A 525 -7.97 16.63 20.48
N GLY A 526 -8.19 16.30 19.18
CA GLY A 526 -9.49 16.37 18.52
C GLY A 526 -10.54 15.40 19.05
N ARG A 527 -10.17 14.50 19.96
CA ARG A 527 -11.12 13.64 20.68
C ARG A 527 -11.90 14.38 21.75
N SER A 528 -11.48 15.60 22.11
CA SER A 528 -12.12 16.47 23.10
C SER A 528 -12.51 17.82 22.50
N GLY A 529 -13.49 18.50 23.07
CA GLY A 529 -13.96 19.82 22.62
C GLY A 529 -14.69 19.78 21.30
N ARG A 530 -15.64 18.85 21.11
CA ARG A 530 -16.44 18.64 19.91
C ARG A 530 -17.76 19.40 20.00
N GLN A 531 -18.27 19.87 18.85
CA GLN A 531 -19.59 20.53 18.73
C GLN A 531 -19.85 21.61 19.78
N GLY A 532 -18.81 22.38 20.15
CA GLY A 532 -18.93 23.45 21.16
C GLY A 532 -18.84 22.98 22.61
N ASP A 533 -18.59 21.69 22.87
CA ASP A 533 -18.37 21.17 24.21
C ASP A 533 -17.06 21.72 24.80
N LYS A 534 -17.04 21.86 26.14
CA LYS A 534 -15.81 22.12 26.87
C LYS A 534 -14.87 20.90 26.80
N GLY A 535 -13.60 21.15 26.92
CA GLY A 535 -12.58 20.15 26.98
C GLY A 535 -11.21 20.74 27.25
N SER A 536 -10.22 19.91 27.53
CA SER A 536 -8.85 20.39 27.68
C SER A 536 -7.85 19.35 27.22
N SER A 537 -6.64 19.79 26.88
CA SER A 537 -5.54 18.88 26.55
C SER A 537 -4.23 19.31 27.20
N ARG A 538 -3.41 18.38 27.65
CA ARG A 538 -2.06 18.62 28.14
C ARG A 538 -1.13 17.49 27.74
N PHE A 539 0.13 17.82 27.41
CA PHE A 539 1.17 16.83 27.12
C PHE A 539 2.25 16.86 28.18
N TYR A 540 2.60 15.68 28.67
CA TYR A 540 3.69 15.42 29.59
C TYR A 540 4.87 14.81 28.82
N LEU A 541 6.01 15.48 28.87
CA LEU A 541 7.19 15.12 28.07
C LEU A 541 8.38 14.87 28.97
N SER A 542 9.33 14.08 28.49
CA SER A 542 10.65 13.89 29.11
C SER A 542 11.76 14.15 28.11
N LEU A 543 12.93 14.59 28.61
CA LEU A 543 14.13 14.70 27.76
C LEU A 543 14.63 13.35 27.27
N GLU A 544 14.21 12.26 27.93
CA GLU A 544 14.50 10.88 27.55
C GLU A 544 13.59 10.36 26.44
N ASP A 545 12.48 11.07 26.11
CA ASP A 545 11.58 10.69 25.03
C ASP A 545 12.31 10.72 23.68
N ASP A 546 12.08 9.73 22.82
CA ASP A 546 12.83 9.52 21.58
C ASP A 546 12.86 10.73 20.66
N LEU A 547 11.75 11.43 20.51
CA LEU A 547 11.68 12.65 19.71
C LEU A 547 12.68 13.73 20.20
N LEU A 548 12.77 13.92 21.52
CA LEU A 548 13.64 14.92 22.14
C LEU A 548 15.09 14.45 22.17
N ARG A 549 15.31 13.17 22.42
CA ARG A 549 16.65 12.55 22.46
C ARG A 549 17.33 12.58 21.09
N ILE A 550 16.59 12.21 20.02
CA ILE A 550 17.16 12.06 18.66
C ILE A 550 17.24 13.42 17.93
N PHE A 551 16.19 14.23 17.99
CA PHE A 551 16.06 15.44 17.16
C PHE A 551 16.16 16.76 17.96
N GLY A 552 16.12 16.71 19.29
CA GLY A 552 16.10 17.89 20.15
C GLY A 552 17.40 18.17 20.94
N SER A 553 18.29 17.19 21.09
CA SER A 553 19.43 17.21 22.02
C SER A 553 20.34 18.41 21.83
N ASP A 554 20.66 18.81 20.59
CA ASP A 554 21.65 19.86 20.28
C ASP A 554 21.25 21.27 20.75
N LYS A 555 19.93 21.55 20.84
CA LYS A 555 19.42 22.88 21.20
C LYS A 555 18.78 22.94 22.58
N ILE A 556 18.19 21.84 23.02
CA ILE A 556 17.42 21.78 24.26
C ILE A 556 18.36 21.55 25.46
N SER A 557 19.36 20.68 25.35
CA SER A 557 20.31 20.40 26.42
C SER A 557 21.09 21.65 26.90
N PRO A 558 21.63 22.53 26.02
CA PRO A 558 22.26 23.78 26.48
C PRO A 558 21.29 24.80 27.10
N LEU A 559 20.03 24.81 26.61
CA LEU A 559 19.00 25.67 27.15
C LEU A 559 18.59 25.22 28.55
N MET A 560 18.47 23.94 28.79
CA MET A 560 18.13 23.33 30.08
C MET A 560 19.24 23.56 31.13
N ALA A 561 20.50 23.41 30.71
CA ALA A 561 21.66 23.69 31.58
C ALA A 561 21.69 25.17 32.05
N ARG A 562 21.20 26.11 31.20
CA ARG A 562 21.08 27.53 31.55
C ARG A 562 19.89 27.85 32.43
N LEU A 563 18.81 27.04 32.38
CA LEU A 563 17.59 27.25 33.17
C LEU A 563 17.69 26.67 34.60
N GLY A 564 18.77 25.96 34.95
CA GLY A 564 19.07 25.54 36.35
C GLY A 564 18.05 24.56 36.92
N MET A 565 17.70 23.50 36.19
CA MET A 565 16.73 22.48 36.62
C MET A 565 17.16 21.80 37.94
N GLU A 566 16.32 21.89 38.96
CA GLU A 566 16.35 20.99 40.09
C GLU A 566 15.56 19.72 39.80
N ASP A 567 15.91 18.60 40.42
CA ASP A 567 15.19 17.32 40.25
C ASP A 567 13.74 17.48 40.72
N GLY A 568 12.80 17.04 39.87
CA GLY A 568 11.36 17.06 40.13
C GLY A 568 10.63 18.37 39.74
N GLN A 569 11.31 19.42 39.24
CA GLN A 569 10.64 20.64 38.82
C GLN A 569 10.29 20.59 37.31
N PRO A 570 9.00 20.77 36.97
CA PRO A 570 8.57 20.82 35.57
C PRO A 570 8.96 22.15 34.92
N ILE A 571 9.26 22.14 33.63
CA ILE A 571 9.40 23.35 32.82
C ILE A 571 8.15 23.53 31.98
N GLU A 572 7.43 24.60 32.24
CA GLU A 572 6.36 25.13 31.41
C GLU A 572 6.82 26.41 30.72
N HIS A 573 7.40 26.31 29.52
CA HIS A 573 7.87 27.49 28.80
C HIS A 573 7.56 27.41 27.31
N THR A 574 6.95 28.43 26.76
CA THR A 574 6.55 28.52 25.35
C THR A 574 7.70 28.34 24.36
N MET A 575 8.95 28.66 24.76
CA MET A 575 10.13 28.43 23.91
C MET A 575 10.44 26.96 23.75
N VAL A 576 10.21 26.15 24.78
CA VAL A 576 10.47 24.71 24.76
C VAL A 576 9.39 24.01 23.91
N SER A 577 8.11 24.37 24.05
CA SER A 577 7.05 23.88 23.16
C SER A 577 7.31 24.22 21.69
N LYS A 578 7.88 25.41 21.40
CA LYS A 578 8.30 25.77 20.05
C LYS A 578 9.48 24.93 19.55
N ALA A 579 10.42 24.58 20.44
CA ALA A 579 11.55 23.72 20.08
C ALA A 579 11.07 22.30 19.74
N VAL A 580 10.15 21.74 20.52
CA VAL A 580 9.50 20.45 20.25
C VAL A 580 8.76 20.48 18.91
N ALA A 581 7.94 21.50 18.66
CA ALA A 581 7.24 21.65 17.38
C ALA A 581 8.20 21.75 16.18
N ASN A 582 9.37 22.38 16.36
CA ASN A 582 10.41 22.44 15.32
C ASN A 582 11.11 21.09 15.13
N ALA A 583 11.27 20.28 16.18
CA ALA A 583 11.78 18.92 16.07
C ALA A 583 10.79 18.05 15.28
N GLN A 584 9.50 18.10 15.60
CA GLN A 584 8.46 17.39 14.84
C GLN A 584 8.48 17.78 13.35
N LYS A 585 8.57 19.09 13.02
CA LYS A 585 8.66 19.53 11.62
C LYS A 585 9.86 18.94 10.87
N LYS A 586 10.99 18.76 11.54
CA LYS A 586 12.16 18.13 10.92
C LYS A 586 11.92 16.63 10.65
N VAL A 587 11.26 15.95 11.59
CA VAL A 587 10.89 14.53 11.42
C VAL A 587 9.87 14.39 10.31
N GLU A 588 8.83 15.23 10.28
CA GLU A 588 7.83 15.27 9.20
C GLU A 588 8.49 15.46 7.84
N ALA A 589 9.41 16.44 7.71
CA ALA A 589 10.15 16.68 6.47
C ALA A 589 11.02 15.47 6.07
N HIS A 590 11.72 14.87 7.03
CA HIS A 590 12.55 13.69 6.77
C HIS A 590 11.69 12.49 6.30
N ASN A 591 10.56 12.24 6.96
CA ASN A 591 9.63 11.18 6.57
C ASN A 591 9.00 11.46 5.19
N PHE A 592 8.71 12.73 4.87
CA PHE A 592 8.24 13.14 3.55
C PHE A 592 9.29 12.85 2.47
N ASP A 593 10.56 13.20 2.71
CA ASP A 593 11.65 12.92 1.78
C ASP A 593 11.81 11.41 1.53
N ILE A 594 11.72 10.58 2.57
CA ILE A 594 11.75 9.11 2.43
C ILE A 594 10.60 8.63 1.54
N ARG A 595 9.36 9.06 1.82
CA ARG A 595 8.19 8.65 1.01
C ARG A 595 8.30 9.14 -0.43
N LYS A 596 8.81 10.34 -0.64
CA LYS A 596 9.06 10.89 -1.97
C LYS A 596 10.08 10.08 -2.75
N HIS A 597 11.19 9.71 -2.12
CA HIS A 597 12.19 8.85 -2.77
C HIS A 597 11.63 7.47 -3.11
N LEU A 598 10.88 6.84 -2.20
CA LEU A 598 10.22 5.57 -2.50
C LEU A 598 9.30 5.68 -3.71
N LEU A 599 8.51 6.76 -3.78
CA LEU A 599 7.62 6.99 -4.92
C LEU A 599 8.38 7.24 -6.22
N GLU A 600 9.50 7.98 -6.20
CA GLU A 600 10.31 8.25 -7.40
C GLU A 600 10.87 6.97 -8.04
N TYR A 601 11.18 5.95 -7.23
CA TYR A 601 11.56 4.61 -7.71
C TYR A 601 10.34 3.82 -8.19
N ASP A 602 9.24 3.84 -7.44
CA ASP A 602 8.02 3.10 -7.81
C ASP A 602 7.30 3.69 -9.02
N ASP A 603 7.44 4.99 -9.30
CA ASP A 603 6.92 5.62 -10.52
C ASP A 603 7.51 5.02 -11.81
N VAL A 604 8.76 4.51 -11.75
CA VAL A 604 9.36 3.79 -12.90
C VAL A 604 8.61 2.47 -13.12
N MET A 605 8.48 1.69 -12.05
CA MET A 605 7.73 0.43 -12.08
C MET A 605 6.27 0.63 -12.48
N ASN A 606 5.66 1.72 -12.03
CA ASN A 606 4.27 2.01 -12.33
C ASN A 606 4.03 2.26 -13.83
N ARG A 607 4.93 2.99 -14.49
CA ARG A 607 4.85 3.20 -15.95
C ARG A 607 4.99 1.89 -16.71
N GLN A 608 5.91 1.03 -16.29
CA GLN A 608 6.10 -0.30 -16.89
C GLN A 608 4.84 -1.17 -16.68
N ARG A 609 4.27 -1.13 -15.47
CA ARG A 609 3.02 -1.82 -15.13
C ARG A 609 1.85 -1.33 -15.98
N GLU A 610 1.71 -0.03 -16.19
CA GLU A 610 0.65 0.54 -17.03
C GLU A 610 0.71 0.01 -18.47
N VAL A 611 1.91 -0.04 -19.06
CA VAL A 611 2.12 -0.57 -20.41
C VAL A 611 1.78 -2.07 -20.46
N LEU A 612 2.33 -2.85 -19.53
CA LEU A 612 2.13 -4.30 -19.51
C LEU A 612 0.66 -4.67 -19.25
N TYR A 613 0.01 -4.03 -18.27
CA TYR A 613 -1.40 -4.30 -17.97
C TYR A 613 -2.34 -3.82 -19.09
N ALA A 614 -1.96 -2.80 -19.85
CA ALA A 614 -2.69 -2.42 -21.06
C ALA A 614 -2.62 -3.52 -22.13
N LEU A 615 -1.42 -4.04 -22.41
CA LEU A 615 -1.23 -5.17 -23.33
C LEU A 615 -1.99 -6.42 -22.85
N ARG A 616 -1.92 -6.71 -21.55
CA ARG A 616 -2.65 -7.84 -20.95
C ARG A 616 -4.16 -7.73 -21.14
N ARG A 617 -4.72 -6.53 -20.93
CA ARG A 617 -6.15 -6.25 -21.15
C ARG A 617 -6.51 -6.34 -22.63
N GLU A 618 -5.64 -5.91 -23.52
CA GLU A 618 -5.84 -6.03 -24.96
C GLU A 618 -5.94 -7.50 -25.38
N ILE A 619 -5.02 -8.36 -24.92
CA ILE A 619 -5.05 -9.81 -25.15
C ILE A 619 -6.34 -10.44 -24.62
N ILE A 620 -6.77 -10.06 -23.40
CA ILE A 620 -7.99 -10.60 -22.78
C ILE A 620 -9.24 -10.18 -23.57
N ASN A 621 -9.32 -8.92 -24.00
CA ASN A 621 -10.51 -8.34 -24.62
C ASN A 621 -10.65 -8.65 -26.11
N THR A 622 -9.54 -8.98 -26.78
CA THR A 622 -9.61 -9.25 -28.22
C THR A 622 -10.42 -10.52 -28.52
N GLU A 623 -11.24 -10.46 -29.56
CA GLU A 623 -11.89 -11.65 -30.12
C GLU A 623 -10.98 -12.39 -31.10
N ASN A 624 -9.94 -11.71 -31.62
CA ASN A 624 -9.03 -12.22 -32.64
C ASN A 624 -7.57 -12.11 -32.17
N GLY A 625 -7.10 -13.08 -31.38
CA GLY A 625 -5.71 -13.14 -30.89
C GLY A 625 -4.67 -13.24 -32.01
N LYS A 626 -5.07 -13.74 -33.22
CA LYS A 626 -4.22 -13.83 -34.40
C LYS A 626 -3.70 -12.45 -34.85
N GLU A 627 -4.49 -11.39 -34.76
CA GLU A 627 -4.03 -10.04 -35.13
C GLU A 627 -2.87 -9.59 -34.28
N ILE A 628 -3.02 -9.71 -32.92
CA ILE A 628 -1.96 -9.36 -31.97
C ILE A 628 -0.71 -10.20 -32.21
N LEU A 629 -0.88 -11.50 -32.49
CA LEU A 629 0.23 -12.40 -32.79
C LEU A 629 0.99 -11.99 -34.04
N LEU A 630 0.26 -11.64 -35.12
CA LEU A 630 0.88 -11.23 -36.39
C LEU A 630 1.55 -9.85 -36.25
N ASP A 631 1.00 -8.94 -35.47
CA ASP A 631 1.65 -7.68 -35.14
C ASP A 631 2.95 -7.90 -34.33
N MET A 632 2.95 -8.82 -33.36
CA MET A 632 4.18 -9.23 -32.66
C MET A 632 5.21 -9.85 -33.64
N ALA A 633 4.75 -10.68 -34.57
CA ALA A 633 5.63 -11.29 -35.55
C ALA A 633 6.23 -10.24 -36.51
N ASP A 634 5.44 -9.25 -36.90
CA ASP A 634 5.87 -8.14 -37.75
C ASP A 634 7.03 -7.36 -37.11
N GLU A 635 6.88 -7.01 -35.82
CA GLU A 635 7.93 -6.33 -35.05
C GLU A 635 9.19 -7.18 -34.89
N VAL A 636 9.06 -8.47 -34.57
CA VAL A 636 10.21 -9.41 -34.43
C VAL A 636 10.97 -9.53 -35.76
N ILE A 637 10.26 -9.57 -36.89
CA ILE A 637 10.87 -9.63 -38.21
C ILE A 637 11.54 -8.31 -38.57
N ASP A 638 10.90 -7.16 -38.24
CA ASP A 638 11.48 -5.84 -38.54
C ASP A 638 12.78 -5.62 -37.77
N ASP A 639 12.81 -5.99 -36.47
CA ASP A 639 14.00 -5.95 -35.61
C ASP A 639 15.13 -6.83 -36.19
N ALA A 640 14.81 -8.07 -36.57
CA ALA A 640 15.80 -8.98 -37.17
C ALA A 640 16.33 -8.44 -38.52
N LEU A 641 15.47 -7.90 -39.36
CA LEU A 641 15.87 -7.31 -40.63
C LEU A 641 16.65 -6.00 -40.47
N ALA A 642 16.52 -5.30 -39.37
CA ALA A 642 17.33 -4.11 -39.06
C ALA A 642 18.81 -4.45 -38.96
N ASP A 643 19.13 -5.61 -38.40
CA ASP A 643 20.50 -6.07 -38.23
C ASP A 643 21.03 -6.81 -39.47
N ILE A 644 20.18 -7.62 -40.13
CA ILE A 644 20.58 -8.49 -41.21
C ILE A 644 20.56 -7.78 -42.60
N ALA A 645 19.56 -6.94 -42.81
CA ALA A 645 19.34 -6.26 -44.10
C ALA A 645 19.55 -4.73 -43.96
N ASP A 646 20.75 -4.31 -43.53
CA ASP A 646 21.11 -2.89 -43.45
C ASP A 646 21.04 -2.24 -44.84
N GLU A 647 20.33 -1.13 -44.97
CA GLU A 647 20.18 -0.37 -46.23
C GLU A 647 21.50 0.11 -46.84
N LYS A 648 22.59 0.09 -46.06
CA LYS A 648 23.94 0.46 -46.52
C LYS A 648 24.69 -0.69 -47.19
N ILE A 649 24.15 -1.91 -47.09
CA ILE A 649 24.74 -3.15 -47.63
C ILE A 649 23.93 -3.58 -48.85
N TYR A 650 24.62 -4.03 -49.91
CA TYR A 650 23.94 -4.57 -51.09
C TYR A 650 23.14 -5.84 -50.75
N PRO A 651 21.93 -6.04 -51.33
CA PRO A 651 21.08 -7.18 -50.97
C PRO A 651 21.74 -8.54 -51.21
N GLU A 652 22.69 -8.63 -52.12
CA GLU A 652 23.45 -9.86 -52.37
C GLU A 652 24.41 -10.23 -51.20
N GLU A 653 24.78 -9.22 -50.39
CA GLU A 653 25.70 -9.39 -49.22
C GLU A 653 24.96 -9.57 -47.90
N TRP A 654 23.61 -9.55 -47.91
CA TRP A 654 22.82 -9.78 -46.71
C TRP A 654 23.02 -11.19 -46.18
N ASP A 655 23.05 -11.34 -44.84
CA ASP A 655 23.21 -12.61 -44.14
C ASP A 655 21.88 -13.40 -44.14
N ILE A 656 21.57 -14.00 -45.30
CA ILE A 656 20.34 -14.80 -45.50
C ILE A 656 20.40 -16.11 -44.69
N GLU A 657 21.57 -16.66 -44.39
CA GLU A 657 21.69 -17.86 -43.53
C GLU A 657 21.20 -17.58 -42.12
N SER A 658 21.65 -16.51 -41.50
CA SER A 658 21.18 -16.09 -40.15
C SER A 658 19.68 -15.76 -40.16
N LEU A 659 19.16 -15.14 -41.25
CA LEU A 659 17.72 -14.90 -41.39
C LEU A 659 16.95 -16.21 -41.46
N ASN A 660 17.44 -17.18 -42.22
CA ASN A 660 16.78 -18.49 -42.37
C ASN A 660 16.76 -19.26 -41.05
N GLU A 661 17.88 -19.27 -40.30
CA GLU A 661 17.96 -19.91 -38.98
C GLU A 661 16.95 -19.27 -37.98
N LEU A 662 16.81 -17.94 -38.02
CA LEU A 662 15.83 -17.24 -37.21
C LEU A 662 14.41 -17.62 -37.59
N LEU A 663 14.07 -17.57 -38.88
CA LEU A 663 12.70 -17.85 -39.36
C LEU A 663 12.30 -19.33 -39.13
N GLU A 664 13.23 -20.29 -39.31
CA GLU A 664 12.97 -21.69 -38.95
C GLU A 664 12.74 -21.89 -37.46
N ARG A 665 13.61 -21.27 -36.64
CA ARG A 665 13.50 -21.38 -35.19
C ARG A 665 12.22 -20.71 -34.67
N GLN A 666 11.87 -19.53 -35.19
CA GLN A 666 10.82 -18.69 -34.65
C GLN A 666 9.43 -19.01 -35.23
N PHE A 667 9.34 -19.23 -36.52
CA PHE A 667 8.08 -19.31 -37.28
C PHE A 667 7.89 -20.62 -38.04
N ALA A 668 8.84 -21.52 -37.97
CA ALA A 668 8.87 -22.75 -38.77
C ALA A 668 8.76 -22.47 -40.31
N VAL A 669 9.33 -21.34 -40.74
CA VAL A 669 9.36 -20.93 -42.17
C VAL A 669 10.78 -21.05 -42.68
N HIS A 670 10.92 -21.66 -43.85
CA HIS A 670 12.20 -21.89 -44.48
C HIS A 670 12.42 -20.99 -45.73
N ILE A 671 13.64 -20.49 -45.89
CA ILE A 671 14.09 -19.75 -47.06
C ILE A 671 15.12 -20.59 -47.82
N GLU A 672 14.85 -20.86 -49.06
CA GLU A 672 15.81 -21.50 -49.95
C GLU A 672 16.50 -20.42 -50.82
N LYS A 673 17.83 -20.54 -50.95
CA LYS A 673 18.64 -19.71 -51.88
C LYS A 673 19.09 -20.60 -53.05
N PRO A 674 18.25 -20.78 -54.08
CA PRO A 674 18.54 -21.67 -55.18
C PRO A 674 19.74 -21.21 -56.03
N ASN A 675 20.07 -19.93 -56.01
CA ASN A 675 21.26 -19.33 -56.61
C ASN A 675 21.60 -18.01 -55.90
N ASP A 676 22.74 -17.39 -56.26
CA ASP A 676 23.22 -16.18 -55.58
C ASP A 676 22.27 -14.97 -55.69
N ASN A 677 21.34 -14.95 -56.68
CA ASN A 677 20.47 -13.80 -56.93
C ASN A 677 19.00 -14.05 -56.62
N ASP A 678 18.59 -15.25 -56.24
CA ASP A 678 17.19 -15.59 -56.00
C ASP A 678 16.95 -16.11 -54.58
N LEU A 679 15.87 -15.66 -53.96
CA LEU A 679 15.32 -16.20 -52.70
C LEU A 679 13.97 -16.86 -52.97
N LEU A 680 13.76 -18.05 -52.43
CA LEU A 680 12.49 -18.76 -52.47
C LEU A 680 11.99 -18.95 -51.04
N LEU A 681 10.97 -18.23 -50.64
CA LEU A 681 10.32 -18.43 -49.36
C LEU A 681 9.25 -19.50 -49.46
N GLN A 682 9.16 -20.38 -48.48
CA GLN A 682 8.19 -21.47 -48.39
C GLN A 682 6.75 -20.96 -48.64
N GLY A 683 6.11 -21.49 -49.71
CA GLY A 683 4.75 -21.13 -50.10
C GLY A 683 4.58 -19.73 -50.69
N SER A 684 5.64 -19.02 -51.06
CA SER A 684 5.67 -17.65 -51.48
C SER A 684 6.28 -17.48 -52.88
N THR A 685 6.23 -16.26 -53.40
CA THR A 685 6.80 -15.80 -54.66
C THR A 685 8.33 -15.79 -54.58
N LYS A 686 8.98 -16.08 -55.72
CA LYS A 686 10.42 -15.91 -55.91
C LYS A 686 10.76 -14.42 -55.79
N LEU A 687 11.77 -14.07 -55.00
CA LEU A 687 12.32 -12.73 -54.87
C LEU A 687 13.69 -12.65 -55.53
N GLU A 688 13.89 -11.66 -56.43
CA GLU A 688 15.20 -11.37 -57.01
C GLU A 688 15.95 -10.39 -56.14
N LEU A 689 17.11 -10.76 -55.60
CA LEU A 689 17.91 -9.94 -54.67
C LEU A 689 18.38 -8.64 -55.33
N GLU A 690 18.74 -8.64 -56.62
CA GLU A 690 19.18 -7.45 -57.37
C GLU A 690 18.16 -6.29 -57.36
N HIS A 691 16.87 -6.60 -57.19
CA HIS A 691 15.77 -5.62 -57.12
C HIS A 691 15.04 -5.61 -55.79
N CYS A 692 15.63 -6.21 -54.73
CA CYS A 692 15.07 -6.30 -53.43
C CYS A 692 15.50 -5.08 -52.58
N ASN A 693 14.61 -4.63 -51.73
CA ASN A 693 14.91 -3.74 -50.66
C ASN A 693 14.35 -4.33 -49.34
N ARG A 694 14.70 -3.76 -48.19
CA ARG A 694 14.27 -4.26 -46.88
C ARG A 694 12.74 -4.40 -46.80
N GLU A 695 11.97 -3.43 -47.29
CA GLU A 695 10.50 -3.46 -47.31
C GLU A 695 9.92 -4.62 -48.11
N LYS A 696 10.50 -4.92 -49.28
CA LYS A 696 10.06 -6.07 -50.13
C LYS A 696 10.37 -7.40 -49.45
N LEU A 697 11.55 -7.52 -48.84
CA LEU A 697 11.95 -8.72 -48.11
C LEU A 697 11.03 -8.91 -46.89
N HIS A 698 10.81 -7.85 -46.12
CA HIS A 698 9.89 -7.85 -45.00
C HIS A 698 8.48 -8.32 -45.39
N GLY A 699 7.91 -7.69 -46.44
CA GLY A 699 6.58 -8.05 -46.92
C GLY A 699 6.49 -9.50 -47.40
N ALA A 700 7.54 -10.03 -48.05
CA ALA A 700 7.57 -11.42 -48.48
C ALA A 700 7.67 -12.39 -47.30
N VAL A 701 8.49 -12.09 -46.30
CA VAL A 701 8.61 -12.87 -45.06
C VAL A 701 7.28 -12.88 -44.33
N MET A 702 6.62 -11.72 -44.17
CA MET A 702 5.32 -11.63 -43.51
C MET A 702 4.24 -12.43 -44.19
N VAL A 703 4.22 -12.46 -45.54
CA VAL A 703 3.30 -13.32 -46.29
C VAL A 703 3.57 -14.80 -46.03
N ALA A 704 4.83 -15.22 -45.97
CA ALA A 704 5.19 -16.60 -45.68
C ALA A 704 4.81 -17.01 -44.24
N VAL A 705 5.08 -16.14 -43.26
CA VAL A 705 4.73 -16.33 -41.86
C VAL A 705 3.22 -16.42 -41.69
N THR A 706 2.46 -15.50 -42.27
CA THR A 706 0.98 -15.52 -42.24
C THR A 706 0.43 -16.82 -42.79
N ARG A 707 0.93 -17.28 -43.95
CA ARG A 707 0.51 -18.55 -44.56
C ARG A 707 0.89 -19.76 -43.72
N ALA A 708 2.05 -19.77 -43.11
CA ALA A 708 2.47 -20.84 -42.18
C ALA A 708 1.50 -20.95 -41.00
N TYR A 709 1.07 -19.81 -40.48
CA TYR A 709 0.08 -19.79 -39.38
C TYR A 709 -1.30 -20.24 -39.87
N GLU A 710 -1.78 -19.76 -41.02
CA GLU A 710 -3.04 -20.18 -41.61
C GLU A 710 -3.08 -21.68 -41.94
N ALA A 711 -1.96 -22.25 -42.39
CA ALA A 711 -1.87 -23.70 -42.60
C ALA A 711 -2.04 -24.49 -41.33
N LYS A 712 -1.63 -23.95 -40.18
CA LYS A 712 -1.79 -24.54 -38.87
C LYS A 712 -3.23 -24.49 -38.36
N GLU A 713 -4.00 -23.46 -38.72
CA GLU A 713 -5.41 -23.33 -38.37
C GLU A 713 -6.29 -24.35 -39.13
N VAL A 714 -5.80 -24.91 -40.27
CA VAL A 714 -6.56 -25.87 -41.04
C VAL A 714 -6.81 -27.14 -40.25
N GLY A 715 -8.09 -27.43 -39.99
CA GLY A 715 -8.50 -28.62 -39.23
C GLY A 715 -8.66 -28.47 -37.74
N VAL A 716 -8.37 -27.28 -37.18
CA VAL A 716 -8.60 -26.92 -35.77
C VAL A 716 -9.84 -26.05 -35.63
N ASN A 717 -10.58 -26.20 -34.53
CA ASN A 717 -11.71 -25.33 -34.23
C ASN A 717 -11.19 -23.89 -33.98
N THR A 718 -11.74 -22.92 -34.71
CA THR A 718 -11.32 -21.50 -34.64
C THR A 718 -11.43 -20.94 -33.23
N ASP A 719 -12.54 -21.19 -32.53
CA ASP A 719 -12.75 -20.68 -31.18
C ASP A 719 -11.73 -21.25 -30.20
N PHE A 720 -11.40 -22.55 -30.36
CA PHE A 720 -10.37 -23.20 -29.54
C PHE A 720 -8.99 -22.63 -29.84
N MET A 721 -8.66 -22.36 -31.10
CA MET A 721 -7.38 -21.73 -31.45
C MET A 721 -7.25 -20.32 -30.87
N ARG A 722 -8.32 -19.49 -30.92
CA ARG A 722 -8.36 -18.16 -30.29
C ARG A 722 -8.15 -18.26 -28.78
N HIS A 723 -8.68 -19.32 -28.13
CA HIS A 723 -8.45 -19.55 -26.71
C HIS A 723 -6.98 -19.92 -26.41
N VAL A 724 -6.40 -20.80 -27.19
CA VAL A 724 -4.98 -21.21 -27.06
C VAL A 724 -4.04 -20.01 -27.21
N GLU A 725 -4.30 -19.13 -28.20
CA GLU A 725 -3.53 -17.90 -28.41
C GLU A 725 -3.54 -17.02 -27.16
N LYS A 726 -4.72 -16.76 -26.59
CA LYS A 726 -4.85 -15.95 -25.38
C LYS A 726 -4.09 -16.56 -24.19
N VAL A 727 -4.27 -17.86 -23.96
CA VAL A 727 -3.64 -18.54 -22.83
C VAL A 727 -2.13 -18.50 -22.93
N ILE A 728 -1.55 -18.83 -24.09
CA ILE A 728 -0.10 -18.84 -24.27
C ILE A 728 0.49 -17.44 -24.15
N MET A 729 -0.10 -16.44 -24.81
CA MET A 729 0.38 -15.05 -24.72
C MET A 729 0.35 -14.54 -23.27
N LEU A 730 -0.73 -14.83 -22.52
CA LEU A 730 -0.83 -14.43 -21.11
C LEU A 730 0.17 -15.17 -20.23
N GLN A 731 0.39 -16.47 -20.45
CA GLN A 731 1.37 -17.24 -19.67
C GLN A 731 2.80 -16.74 -19.88
N VAL A 732 3.20 -16.47 -21.12
CA VAL A 732 4.51 -15.89 -21.44
C VAL A 732 4.67 -14.52 -20.78
N LEU A 733 3.66 -13.65 -20.95
CA LEU A 733 3.66 -12.31 -20.38
C LEU A 733 3.77 -12.36 -18.86
N ASP A 734 2.97 -13.19 -18.17
CA ASP A 734 2.96 -13.28 -16.72
C ASP A 734 4.27 -13.89 -16.19
N ALA A 735 4.87 -14.85 -16.87
CA ALA A 735 6.16 -15.43 -16.49
C ALA A 735 7.29 -14.40 -16.57
N LEU A 736 7.45 -13.75 -17.73
CA LEU A 736 8.50 -12.76 -17.95
C LEU A 736 8.31 -11.50 -17.07
N TRP A 737 7.07 -11.15 -16.76
CA TRP A 737 6.81 -10.05 -15.81
C TRP A 737 7.27 -10.36 -14.40
N LYS A 738 7.05 -11.58 -13.92
CA LYS A 738 7.54 -12.02 -12.60
C LYS A 738 9.07 -11.94 -12.51
N ASP A 739 9.74 -12.43 -13.56
CA ASP A 739 11.22 -12.35 -13.62
C ASP A 739 11.71 -10.90 -13.68
N HIS A 740 10.99 -10.04 -14.42
CA HIS A 740 11.30 -8.62 -14.47
C HIS A 740 11.13 -7.92 -13.13
N LEU A 741 10.05 -8.23 -12.37
CA LEU A 741 9.86 -7.69 -11.01
C LEU A 741 11.05 -8.04 -10.11
N LEU A 742 11.49 -9.29 -10.14
CA LEU A 742 12.66 -9.75 -9.39
C LEU A 742 13.93 -9.01 -9.83
N GLY A 743 14.15 -8.87 -11.14
CA GLY A 743 15.29 -8.12 -11.69
C GLY A 743 15.30 -6.65 -11.27
N MET A 744 14.14 -6.00 -11.23
CA MET A 744 14.00 -4.61 -10.80
C MET A 744 14.21 -4.45 -9.28
N ASP A 745 13.80 -5.42 -8.47
CA ASP A 745 14.07 -5.41 -7.02
C ASP A 745 15.59 -5.53 -6.78
N HIS A 746 16.28 -6.44 -7.45
CA HIS A 746 17.75 -6.54 -7.38
C HIS A 746 18.47 -5.27 -7.86
N LEU A 747 17.99 -4.68 -8.96
CA LEU A 747 18.54 -3.41 -9.46
C LEU A 747 18.41 -2.29 -8.41
N LYS A 748 17.23 -2.20 -7.76
CA LYS A 748 16.94 -1.20 -6.73
C LYS A 748 17.88 -1.31 -5.53
N GLU A 749 18.19 -2.53 -5.08
CA GLU A 749 19.14 -2.78 -3.99
C GLU A 749 20.57 -2.36 -4.35
N GLY A 750 21.02 -2.70 -5.57
CA GLY A 750 22.37 -2.43 -6.03
C GLY A 750 22.62 -0.99 -6.46
N ILE A 751 21.60 -0.24 -6.86
CA ILE A 751 21.73 1.06 -7.52
C ILE A 751 22.36 2.14 -6.63
N GLY A 752 22.20 2.03 -5.31
CA GLY A 752 22.79 2.97 -4.34
C GLY A 752 24.31 3.05 -4.44
N LEU A 753 24.97 1.97 -4.84
CA LEU A 753 26.41 1.90 -5.01
C LEU A 753 26.92 2.79 -6.18
N ARG A 754 26.06 3.10 -7.16
CA ARG A 754 26.39 4.02 -8.27
C ARG A 754 26.69 5.44 -7.78
N GLY A 755 26.18 5.82 -6.57
CA GLY A 755 26.48 7.09 -5.92
C GLY A 755 27.96 7.29 -5.62
N TYR A 756 28.70 6.22 -5.33
CA TYR A 756 30.17 6.30 -5.13
C TYR A 756 30.92 6.70 -6.41
N ALA A 757 30.38 6.36 -7.58
CA ALA A 757 30.89 6.78 -8.89
C ALA A 757 30.41 8.18 -9.33
N GLN A 758 29.87 8.98 -8.40
CA GLN A 758 29.32 10.33 -8.66
C GLN A 758 28.16 10.36 -9.66
N LYS A 759 27.50 9.24 -9.92
CA LYS A 759 26.30 9.17 -10.76
C LYS A 759 25.04 9.32 -9.87
N ASN A 760 23.99 9.91 -10.42
CA ASN A 760 22.70 9.98 -9.73
C ASN A 760 22.02 8.60 -9.76
N PRO A 761 21.81 7.92 -8.60
CA PRO A 761 21.26 6.58 -8.56
C PRO A 761 19.87 6.47 -9.23
N LEU A 762 19.02 7.49 -9.05
CA LEU A 762 17.69 7.48 -9.66
C LEU A 762 17.73 7.57 -11.19
N THR A 763 18.71 8.33 -11.73
CA THR A 763 18.86 8.45 -13.20
C THR A 763 19.38 7.13 -13.79
N GLU A 764 20.33 6.49 -13.14
CA GLU A 764 20.84 5.18 -13.55
C GLU A 764 19.74 4.10 -13.43
N TYR A 765 18.96 4.12 -12.33
CA TYR A 765 17.83 3.21 -12.16
C TYR A 765 16.79 3.35 -13.29
N LYS A 766 16.45 4.58 -13.68
CA LYS A 766 15.54 4.84 -14.80
C LYS A 766 16.08 4.28 -16.10
N LYS A 767 17.37 4.44 -16.35
CA LYS A 767 18.03 3.98 -17.59
C LYS A 767 18.11 2.45 -17.62
N GLU A 768 18.73 1.85 -16.61
CA GLU A 768 18.91 0.40 -16.54
C GLU A 768 17.55 -0.32 -16.47
N GLY A 769 16.57 0.23 -15.73
CA GLY A 769 15.21 -0.30 -15.68
C GLY A 769 14.44 -0.17 -17.01
N PHE A 770 14.72 0.86 -17.82
CA PHE A 770 14.17 0.96 -19.17
C PHE A 770 14.78 -0.10 -20.09
N ASP A 771 16.08 -0.32 -20.03
CA ASP A 771 16.77 -1.32 -20.83
C ASP A 771 16.27 -2.74 -20.49
N LEU A 772 16.12 -3.06 -19.18
CA LEU A 772 15.53 -4.33 -18.73
C LEU A 772 14.10 -4.52 -19.22
N PHE A 773 13.28 -3.47 -19.15
CA PHE A 773 11.89 -3.52 -19.61
C PHE A 773 11.78 -3.71 -21.12
N SER A 774 12.61 -2.99 -21.90
CA SER A 774 12.64 -3.13 -23.35
C SER A 774 13.04 -4.54 -23.78
N ASN A 775 14.04 -5.12 -23.11
CA ASN A 775 14.47 -6.51 -23.36
C ASN A 775 13.36 -7.50 -23.01
N MET A 776 12.65 -7.29 -21.88
CA MET A 776 11.51 -8.14 -21.52
C MET A 776 10.39 -8.05 -22.58
N MET A 777 10.06 -6.86 -23.07
CA MET A 777 9.02 -6.67 -24.08
C MET A 777 9.39 -7.35 -25.41
N ALA A 778 10.67 -7.29 -25.81
CA ALA A 778 11.16 -8.01 -26.98
C ALA A 778 11.00 -9.54 -26.78
N ARG A 779 11.41 -10.06 -25.63
CA ARG A 779 11.24 -11.47 -25.29
C ARG A 779 9.79 -11.93 -25.26
N ILE A 780 8.85 -11.10 -24.76
CA ILE A 780 7.41 -11.43 -24.79
C ILE A 780 6.96 -11.68 -26.23
N LYS A 781 7.38 -10.84 -27.18
CA LYS A 781 7.03 -11.00 -28.60
C LYS A 781 7.68 -12.25 -29.21
N GLU A 782 8.98 -12.45 -28.98
CA GLU A 782 9.74 -13.59 -29.46
C GLU A 782 9.17 -14.91 -28.92
N GLU A 783 9.03 -15.04 -27.58
CA GLU A 783 8.58 -16.29 -26.97
C GLU A 783 7.10 -16.58 -27.28
N SER A 784 6.23 -15.57 -27.34
CA SER A 784 4.81 -15.73 -27.70
C SER A 784 4.66 -16.23 -29.13
N THR A 785 5.40 -15.65 -30.09
CA THR A 785 5.39 -16.09 -31.48
C THR A 785 6.00 -17.48 -31.62
N GLU A 786 7.16 -17.75 -31.02
CA GLU A 786 7.81 -19.06 -31.08
C GLU A 786 6.90 -20.18 -30.54
N TYR A 787 6.30 -20.01 -29.35
CA TYR A 787 5.42 -21.04 -28.81
C TYR A 787 4.17 -21.24 -29.65
N LEU A 788 3.53 -20.17 -30.12
CA LEU A 788 2.30 -20.26 -30.92
C LEU A 788 2.55 -20.84 -32.30
N PHE A 789 3.71 -20.66 -32.90
CA PHE A 789 4.08 -21.29 -34.16
C PHE A 789 4.50 -22.76 -34.00
N LYS A 790 5.03 -23.16 -32.83
CA LYS A 790 5.49 -24.54 -32.59
C LYS A 790 4.45 -25.43 -31.91
N VAL A 791 3.49 -24.89 -31.16
CA VAL A 791 2.50 -25.71 -30.46
C VAL A 791 1.71 -26.60 -31.42
N GLN A 792 1.63 -27.89 -31.15
CA GLN A 792 0.80 -28.84 -31.90
C GLN A 792 -0.54 -28.97 -31.16
N VAL A 793 -1.60 -28.50 -31.82
CA VAL A 793 -2.94 -28.54 -31.27
C VAL A 793 -3.63 -29.85 -31.69
N ASN A 794 -3.76 -30.78 -30.77
CA ASN A 794 -4.54 -32.00 -31.01
C ASN A 794 -5.99 -31.78 -30.58
N ASN A 795 -6.94 -32.26 -31.40
CA ASN A 795 -8.38 -32.03 -31.22
C ASN A 795 -9.01 -32.77 -30.00
N GLU A 796 -8.26 -33.30 -29.06
CA GLU A 796 -8.78 -33.99 -27.89
C GLU A 796 -9.00 -33.04 -26.74
N VAL A 797 -10.25 -33.03 -26.24
CA VAL A 797 -10.87 -32.11 -25.27
C VAL A 797 -10.23 -32.14 -23.88
N GLU A 798 -9.25 -32.99 -23.62
CA GLU A 798 -8.62 -33.17 -22.28
C GLU A 798 -7.52 -32.12 -21.96
N MET A 799 -7.07 -31.31 -22.92
CA MET A 799 -5.97 -30.35 -22.66
C MET A 799 -6.41 -29.01 -22.07
N ALA A 800 -7.70 -28.66 -22.08
CA ALA A 800 -8.15 -27.33 -21.62
C ALA A 800 -7.98 -27.13 -20.10
N ASP A 801 -8.03 -28.21 -19.31
CA ASP A 801 -7.86 -28.13 -17.85
C ASP A 801 -6.40 -28.24 -17.37
N GLU A 802 -5.48 -28.74 -18.21
CA GLU A 802 -4.04 -28.85 -17.85
C GLU A 802 -3.28 -27.54 -18.01
N PHE A 803 -3.73 -26.64 -18.90
CA PHE A 803 -3.10 -25.33 -19.12
C PHE A 803 -3.52 -24.26 -18.08
N VAL A 804 -4.56 -24.49 -17.30
CA VAL A 804 -4.88 -23.64 -16.18
C VAL A 804 -3.95 -24.02 -15.02
N SER A 805 -2.94 -23.19 -14.78
CA SER A 805 -2.02 -23.38 -13.67
C SER A 805 -2.81 -23.60 -12.38
N LYS A 806 -2.50 -24.70 -11.66
CA LYS A 806 -3.07 -25.00 -10.35
C LYS A 806 -2.94 -23.77 -9.47
N PRO A 807 -3.95 -23.45 -8.64
CA PRO A 807 -3.87 -22.29 -7.76
C PRO A 807 -2.59 -22.42 -6.91
N GLN A 808 -1.62 -21.54 -7.16
CA GLN A 808 -0.44 -21.39 -6.32
C GLN A 808 -0.93 -20.91 -4.95
N ASN A 809 -0.31 -21.41 -3.87
CA ASN A 809 -0.53 -20.85 -2.54
C ASN A 809 -0.02 -19.41 -2.54
N VAL A 810 -0.94 -18.46 -2.76
CA VAL A 810 -0.64 -17.05 -2.85
C VAL A 810 -0.73 -16.44 -1.47
N VAL A 811 0.24 -15.64 -1.09
CA VAL A 811 0.28 -14.91 0.18
C VAL A 811 0.21 -13.41 -0.11
N GLU A 812 -0.77 -12.77 0.49
CA GLU A 812 -0.95 -11.31 0.41
C GLU A 812 -0.27 -10.65 1.61
N HIS A 813 0.63 -9.70 1.38
CA HIS A 813 1.31 -8.98 2.45
C HIS A 813 1.65 -7.54 2.06
N ARG A 814 1.85 -6.71 3.09
CA ARG A 814 2.44 -5.38 2.93
C ARG A 814 3.96 -5.51 3.05
N GLY A 815 4.70 -4.99 2.10
CA GLY A 815 6.15 -4.92 2.18
C GLY A 815 6.57 -4.15 3.44
N ASN A 816 7.40 -4.77 4.28
CA ASN A 816 8.06 -4.19 5.47
C ASN A 816 7.16 -3.51 6.52
N THR A 817 5.90 -3.88 6.69
CA THR A 817 5.13 -3.45 7.86
C THR A 817 5.08 -4.54 8.91
N ASN A 818 5.39 -4.16 10.15
CA ASN A 818 5.17 -4.92 11.37
C ASN A 818 3.66 -5.12 11.63
N THR A 819 2.93 -5.80 10.75
CA THR A 819 1.58 -6.24 11.05
C THR A 819 1.67 -7.48 11.92
N LEU A 820 1.28 -7.30 13.17
CA LEU A 820 1.07 -8.37 14.14
C LEU A 820 -0.04 -9.30 13.63
N GLU A 821 0.30 -10.31 12.85
CA GLU A 821 -0.57 -11.47 12.75
C GLU A 821 -0.65 -12.14 14.12
N LYS A 822 -1.87 -12.50 14.53
CA LYS A 822 -2.16 -13.10 15.82
C LYS A 822 -1.32 -14.38 15.97
N PRO A 823 -0.57 -14.57 17.04
CA PRO A 823 -0.01 -15.88 17.33
C PRO A 823 -1.16 -16.85 17.49
N VAL A 824 -1.26 -17.82 16.60
CA VAL A 824 -2.19 -18.95 16.75
C VAL A 824 -1.81 -19.63 18.06
N THR A 825 -2.70 -19.54 19.04
CA THR A 825 -2.51 -20.23 20.31
C THR A 825 -2.71 -21.72 20.03
N ILE A 826 -1.63 -22.46 19.81
CA ILE A 826 -1.66 -23.91 19.74
C ILE A 826 -2.09 -24.36 21.13
N ARG A 827 -3.33 -24.77 21.26
CA ARG A 827 -3.78 -25.53 22.45
C ARG A 827 -3.02 -26.86 22.41
N ARG A 828 -2.15 -27.07 23.36
CA ARG A 828 -1.60 -28.39 23.63
C ARG A 828 -2.73 -29.24 24.18
N ASP A 829 -3.02 -30.33 23.51
CA ASP A 829 -4.01 -31.34 23.96
C ASP A 829 -3.51 -32.21 25.14
N GLU A 830 -2.32 -31.97 25.64
CA GLU A 830 -1.77 -32.71 26.78
C GLU A 830 -1.60 -31.79 28.00
N ASP A 831 -2.11 -32.26 29.15
CA ASP A 831 -1.99 -31.61 30.44
C ASP A 831 -0.53 -31.43 30.85
N LYS A 832 -0.18 -30.21 31.25
CA LYS A 832 1.17 -29.86 31.74
C LYS A 832 1.53 -30.68 32.96
N VAL A 833 2.39 -31.71 32.79
CA VAL A 833 2.90 -32.51 33.87
C VAL A 833 3.79 -31.63 34.76
N GLY A 834 3.38 -31.47 36.00
CA GLY A 834 4.11 -30.68 36.99
C GLY A 834 5.47 -31.34 37.35
N ARG A 835 6.47 -30.52 37.65
CA ARG A 835 7.84 -30.97 37.95
C ARG A 835 7.92 -32.05 39.04
N ASN A 836 6.92 -32.12 39.92
CA ASN A 836 6.81 -33.10 41.02
C ASN A 836 5.81 -34.23 40.76
N ASP A 837 5.08 -34.21 39.66
CA ASP A 837 4.09 -35.23 39.32
C ASP A 837 4.75 -36.55 38.86
N PRO A 838 4.05 -37.67 38.88
CA PRO A 838 4.54 -38.92 38.36
C PRO A 838 4.86 -38.80 36.86
N CYS A 839 5.95 -39.37 36.45
CA CYS A 839 6.33 -39.30 35.03
C CYS A 839 5.38 -40.11 34.15
N PRO A 840 4.88 -39.59 33.03
CA PRO A 840 3.94 -40.29 32.15
C PRO A 840 4.48 -41.58 31.55
N CYS A 841 5.81 -41.81 31.61
CA CYS A 841 6.43 -43.01 31.10
C CYS A 841 6.21 -44.27 31.99
N GLY A 842 5.41 -44.20 33.07
CA GLY A 842 5.11 -45.32 33.93
C GLY A 842 6.23 -45.72 34.88
N SER A 843 7.32 -44.96 34.99
CA SER A 843 8.51 -45.29 35.82
C SER A 843 8.34 -45.10 37.31
N SER A 844 7.16 -44.67 37.81
CA SER A 844 6.87 -44.29 39.18
C SER A 844 7.79 -43.20 39.79
N LYS A 845 8.66 -42.58 38.97
CA LYS A 845 9.54 -41.50 39.40
C LYS A 845 8.90 -40.14 39.14
N LYS A 846 9.22 -39.14 39.96
CA LYS A 846 8.79 -37.77 39.69
C LYS A 846 9.36 -37.28 38.34
N TYR A 847 8.58 -36.50 37.60
CA TYR A 847 8.95 -36.02 36.26
C TYR A 847 10.36 -35.39 36.21
N LYS A 848 10.71 -34.55 37.22
CA LYS A 848 12.04 -33.93 37.36
C LYS A 848 13.21 -34.94 37.59
N LYS A 849 12.92 -36.19 37.89
CA LYS A 849 13.93 -37.23 38.14
C LYS A 849 13.91 -38.29 37.04
N CYS A 850 13.12 -38.12 35.98
CA CYS A 850 13.00 -39.01 34.86
C CYS A 850 13.19 -38.24 33.56
N HIS A 851 12.12 -37.81 32.85
CA HIS A 851 12.17 -37.11 31.55
C HIS A 851 12.25 -35.60 31.69
N GLY A 852 12.19 -35.04 32.88
CA GLY A 852 12.38 -33.60 33.13
C GLY A 852 13.74 -33.28 33.80
N LYS A 853 14.80 -34.11 33.55
CA LYS A 853 16.17 -33.85 34.00
C LYS A 853 16.82 -32.80 33.16
#